data_e4a9d995ed6e68cf15a3434b09918db6
#
_entry.id   e4a9d995ed6e68cf15a3434b09918db6
#
_cell.length_a   1.000
_cell.length_b   1.000
_cell.length_c   1.000
_cell.angle_alpha   90.00
_cell.angle_beta   90.00
_cell.angle_gamma   90.00
#
_symmetry.space_group_name_H-M   'P 1'
#
loop_
_entity.id
_entity.type
_entity.pdbx_description
1 polymer ?
#
loop_
_entity_poly.entity_id
_entity_poly.type
_entity_poly.pdbx_seq_one_letter_code
_entity_poly.pdbx_strand_id
1 'polypeptide(L)'
;MKNQTSLFAACVAAILLLVGNQPGAQAADPSPEIKPLPVLAAMQRVADWQLANPSAHKATDWTQGAGYAGMMALAGISSDPKYRDAMRAMGETNAWKPGTRKFHADDQCAGQTYTELYFLYREPQMIAPLKERFDDILNNPTTVTSLEFKQPKGAATENWSWCDSLFMAPPAWVRLYAATGDQKYLDFAVKNWWRTTDFLYDKDEHLFFRDSTYFKKTEANGKKVFWGRGNGWVMGGLVRVLQYLPMNHPDRPRFEQLFKDMSDKVLTCQQPDGLWHSSLLDPESYPLKETSGSGFFTYALAWGVNQGLLDRAKFEPAVQKAWTALVGCVDADGKLTHVQPIGADPKKFANDSTEVYGVGAFLLAGSEVYRMSVLESVKATPVKVSNPAGFWRETETAELNLSGKLAVMDGVSSKILDSQSYSLPEGGDKLVFQVDLAPNETRTYYVIDASALAASPQPIIKTFARYVPERYDDFAWESDRIAHRTYGLALIPAEHTISSGPDVWIKKDRRLIVDVMYSTKHYHEDNGEFMDDYRVGASRGCGGIGIWDGKKLYTSSNYRNWKLITTGPVRSVFELTYDAWDAGNGRKVSETKRYSIDANSWFTKAQSTFASDDKSPLTVGIGVAERACPTNRTESIMHDQSEGWLSYWQPEDKPKGITAVAIVLPKGEVKEFTTDAPDMPESKLHANVPQPTHEGYPAIRNQLAISQAEVGKPYEYYFGASWDRSGDFTNHEQWEAYVKHFAERRDQPLQVTIGN
;
A
#
# COMPACT_ATOMS: atom_id res chain seq x y z
N MET A 1 43.83 36.48 -1.02
CA MET A 1 42.92 35.36 -0.76
C MET A 1 42.09 35.64 0.48
N LYS A 2 41.14 36.51 0.38
CA LYS A 2 40.07 36.84 1.35
C LYS A 2 39.08 37.67 0.52
N ASN A 3 37.88 37.18 0.30
CA ASN A 3 36.65 37.82 -0.23
C ASN A 3 35.94 36.95 -1.29
N GLN A 4 35.45 35.78 -0.90
CA GLN A 4 34.41 35.08 -1.65
C GLN A 4 33.39 34.32 -0.78
N THR A 5 33.39 34.52 0.54
CA THR A 5 32.47 33.85 1.48
C THR A 5 31.33 34.74 1.97
N SER A 6 31.15 35.95 1.45
CA SER A 6 30.10 36.87 1.94
C SER A 6 28.90 37.07 1.00
N LEU A 7 28.88 36.49 -0.21
CA LEU A 7 27.72 36.61 -1.12
C LEU A 7 26.68 35.50 -1.00
N PHE A 8 27.05 34.33 -0.48
CA PHE A 8 26.10 33.21 -0.31
C PHE A 8 25.21 33.34 0.93
N ALA A 9 25.67 34.05 1.97
CA ALA A 9 24.90 34.28 3.18
C ALA A 9 23.80 35.37 3.03
N ALA A 10 23.97 36.29 2.06
CA ALA A 10 23.00 37.36 1.83
C ALA A 10 21.79 36.96 0.99
N CYS A 11 21.90 35.92 0.13
CA CYS A 11 20.75 35.42 -0.67
C CYS A 11 19.82 34.50 0.11
N VAL A 12 20.31 33.79 1.13
CA VAL A 12 19.47 32.96 1.98
C VAL A 12 18.68 33.77 3.00
N ALA A 13 19.21 34.88 3.46
CA ALA A 13 18.53 35.79 4.39
C ALA A 13 17.44 36.66 3.72
N ALA A 14 17.52 36.89 2.40
CA ALA A 14 16.53 37.69 1.67
C ALA A 14 15.28 36.88 1.25
N ILE A 15 15.35 35.51 1.20
CA ILE A 15 14.21 34.63 0.92
C ILE A 15 13.40 34.35 2.18
N LEU A 16 14.00 34.47 3.37
CA LEU A 16 13.31 34.28 4.65
C LEU A 16 12.56 35.52 5.18
N LEU A 17 12.67 36.66 4.51
CA LEU A 17 12.01 37.92 4.91
C LEU A 17 10.81 38.32 4.01
N LEU A 18 10.43 37.50 3.04
CA LEU A 18 9.25 37.71 2.19
C LEU A 18 8.09 36.69 2.44
N VAL A 19 8.20 35.85 3.46
CA VAL A 19 7.03 35.24 4.08
C VAL A 19 6.47 36.28 5.06
N GLY A 20 5.92 37.34 4.49
CA GLY A 20 5.14 38.32 5.24
C GLY A 20 4.02 37.59 5.96
N ASN A 21 3.86 37.85 7.26
CA ASN A 21 2.68 37.59 8.04
C ASN A 21 1.44 37.98 7.20
N GLN A 22 0.89 37.03 6.46
CA GLN A 22 -0.51 37.10 6.11
C GLN A 22 -1.24 37.04 7.46
N PRO A 23 -2.09 38.02 7.80
CA PRO A 23 -2.96 37.89 8.96
C PRO A 23 -3.67 36.56 8.77
N GLY A 24 -3.52 35.65 9.72
CA GLY A 24 -4.17 34.33 9.65
C GLY A 24 -5.64 34.57 9.31
N ALA A 25 -6.05 34.06 8.17
CA ALA A 25 -7.46 34.01 7.86
C ALA A 25 -8.10 33.27 9.04
N GLN A 26 -8.88 33.97 9.83
CA GLN A 26 -9.61 33.41 10.96
C GLN A 26 -10.41 32.27 10.35
N ALA A 27 -10.10 31.04 10.70
CA ALA A 27 -10.76 29.87 10.14
C ALA A 27 -12.25 30.06 10.34
N ALA A 28 -13.01 30.08 9.26
CA ALA A 28 -14.45 30.21 9.32
C ALA A 28 -15.04 29.18 10.27
N ASP A 29 -16.11 29.51 10.99
CA ASP A 29 -16.78 28.57 11.87
C ASP A 29 -17.13 27.28 11.11
N PRO A 30 -17.00 26.10 11.72
CA PRO A 30 -17.28 24.84 11.04
C PRO A 30 -18.71 24.81 10.54
N SER A 31 -18.88 24.65 9.23
CA SER A 31 -20.20 24.54 8.61
C SER A 31 -20.71 23.11 8.71
N PRO A 32 -21.96 22.87 9.15
CA PRO A 32 -22.58 21.56 9.16
C PRO A 32 -23.04 21.09 7.77
N GLU A 33 -22.80 21.88 6.72
CA GLU A 33 -23.21 21.55 5.37
C GLU A 33 -22.52 20.29 4.87
N ILE A 34 -23.31 19.34 4.36
CA ILE A 34 -22.81 18.06 3.84
C ILE A 34 -22.41 18.25 2.37
N LYS A 35 -21.25 18.86 2.20
CA LYS A 35 -20.53 18.97 0.93
C LYS A 35 -19.06 18.64 1.17
N PRO A 36 -18.30 18.21 0.13
CA PRO A 36 -16.92 17.77 0.33
C PRO A 36 -16.04 18.77 1.09
N LEU A 37 -16.05 20.05 0.71
CA LEU A 37 -15.17 21.04 1.33
C LEU A 37 -15.57 21.38 2.79
N PRO A 38 -16.82 21.69 3.14
CA PRO A 38 -17.23 21.91 4.53
C PRO A 38 -16.94 20.73 5.45
N VAL A 39 -17.21 19.49 5.00
CA VAL A 39 -16.93 18.29 5.80
C VAL A 39 -15.43 18.15 6.05
N LEU A 40 -14.60 18.27 5.01
CA LEU A 40 -13.15 18.21 5.14
C LEU A 40 -12.62 19.30 6.08
N ALA A 41 -13.10 20.54 5.95
CA ALA A 41 -12.69 21.67 6.79
C ALA A 41 -13.03 21.44 8.27
N ALA A 42 -14.21 20.89 8.58
CA ALA A 42 -14.60 20.54 9.96
C ALA A 42 -13.67 19.45 10.54
N MET A 43 -13.35 18.42 9.74
CA MET A 43 -12.42 17.37 10.16
C MET A 43 -11.02 17.91 10.41
N GLN A 44 -10.49 18.72 9.51
CA GLN A 44 -9.16 19.35 9.65
C GLN A 44 -9.07 20.22 10.89
N ARG A 45 -10.09 21.04 11.16
CA ARG A 45 -10.14 21.90 12.35
C ARG A 45 -10.03 21.10 13.64
N VAL A 46 -10.78 20.01 13.78
CA VAL A 46 -10.75 19.14 14.96
C VAL A 46 -9.42 18.41 15.08
N ALA A 47 -8.88 17.90 13.96
CA ALA A 47 -7.59 17.23 13.95
C ALA A 47 -6.42 18.18 14.27
N ASP A 48 -6.45 19.40 13.76
CA ASP A 48 -5.44 20.43 14.03
C ASP A 48 -5.41 20.82 15.50
N TRP A 49 -6.61 21.00 16.09
CA TRP A 49 -6.70 21.22 17.53
C TRP A 49 -6.09 20.05 18.31
N GLN A 50 -6.41 18.79 17.94
CA GLN A 50 -5.89 17.60 18.64
C GLN A 50 -4.37 17.46 18.50
N LEU A 51 -3.80 17.76 17.32
CA LEU A 51 -2.34 17.75 17.12
C LEU A 51 -1.64 18.85 17.92
N ALA A 52 -2.27 20.01 18.07
CA ALA A 52 -1.76 21.12 18.88
C ALA A 52 -1.93 20.87 20.40
N ASN A 53 -2.89 20.02 20.79
CA ASN A 53 -3.21 19.67 22.19
C ASN A 53 -3.10 18.14 22.36
N PRO A 54 -1.88 17.58 22.36
CA PRO A 54 -1.69 16.14 22.43
C PRO A 54 -2.22 15.57 23.74
N SER A 55 -2.85 14.39 23.65
CA SER A 55 -3.35 13.67 24.82
C SER A 55 -2.20 13.20 25.71
N ALA A 56 -2.42 13.21 27.03
CA ALA A 56 -1.46 12.73 28.01
C ALA A 56 -1.39 11.18 28.11
N HIS A 57 -2.27 10.45 27.43
CA HIS A 57 -2.24 9.00 27.40
C HIS A 57 -0.98 8.47 26.67
N LYS A 58 -0.51 7.28 27.04
CA LYS A 58 0.61 6.64 26.37
C LYS A 58 0.30 6.44 24.89
N ALA A 59 1.30 6.60 24.02
CA ALA A 59 1.11 6.49 22.59
C ALA A 59 0.56 5.13 22.10
N THR A 60 0.77 4.05 22.85
CA THR A 60 0.21 2.72 22.54
C THR A 60 -1.08 2.40 23.30
N ASP A 61 -1.65 3.38 24.02
CA ASP A 61 -2.92 3.21 24.71
C ASP A 61 -4.09 3.16 23.70
N TRP A 62 -5.16 2.44 24.04
CA TRP A 62 -6.35 2.31 23.20
C TRP A 62 -7.01 3.64 22.86
N THR A 63 -6.96 4.61 23.80
CA THR A 63 -7.50 5.96 23.58
C THR A 63 -6.84 6.64 22.41
N GLN A 64 -5.51 6.55 22.35
CA GLN A 64 -4.71 7.04 21.23
C GLN A 64 -4.96 6.20 19.96
N GLY A 65 -5.00 4.86 20.07
CA GLY A 65 -5.24 3.97 18.93
C GLY A 65 -6.55 4.28 18.19
N ALA A 66 -7.60 4.62 18.91
CA ALA A 66 -8.85 5.08 18.30
C ALA A 66 -8.72 6.47 17.65
N GLY A 67 -7.99 7.39 18.28
CA GLY A 67 -7.65 8.70 17.72
C GLY A 67 -6.87 8.57 16.41
N TYR A 68 -5.86 7.71 16.39
CA TYR A 68 -5.03 7.44 15.21
C TYR A 68 -5.84 6.86 14.04
N ALA A 69 -6.80 5.99 14.31
CA ALA A 69 -7.70 5.47 13.28
C ALA A 69 -8.47 6.60 12.57
N GLY A 70 -8.95 7.60 13.32
CA GLY A 70 -9.57 8.80 12.77
C GLY A 70 -8.59 9.69 11.99
N MET A 71 -7.37 9.88 12.50
CA MET A 71 -6.31 10.64 11.81
C MET A 71 -5.96 9.99 10.45
N MET A 72 -5.86 8.65 10.40
CA MET A 72 -5.63 7.93 9.14
C MET A 72 -6.81 8.06 8.18
N ALA A 73 -8.05 8.10 8.66
CA ALA A 73 -9.21 8.34 7.81
C ALA A 73 -9.17 9.76 7.19
N LEU A 74 -8.80 10.78 7.97
CA LEU A 74 -8.59 12.14 7.44
C LEU A 74 -7.40 12.20 6.48
N ALA A 75 -6.27 11.56 6.80
CA ALA A 75 -5.10 11.50 5.94
C ALA A 75 -5.40 10.90 4.55
N GLY A 76 -6.37 9.99 4.48
CA GLY A 76 -6.82 9.36 3.23
C GLY A 76 -7.68 10.25 2.32
N ILE A 77 -8.07 11.46 2.75
CA ILE A 77 -8.89 12.41 1.98
C ILE A 77 -8.35 13.84 2.01
N SER A 78 -7.31 14.14 2.76
CA SER A 78 -6.69 15.46 2.87
C SER A 78 -5.46 15.59 1.98
N SER A 79 -5.27 16.76 1.35
CA SER A 79 -4.03 17.08 0.63
C SER A 79 -2.87 17.49 1.55
N ASP A 80 -3.14 17.76 2.83
CA ASP A 80 -2.10 18.12 3.80
C ASP A 80 -1.44 16.83 4.32
N PRO A 81 -0.17 16.59 4.08
CA PRO A 81 0.53 15.38 4.50
C PRO A 81 0.72 15.28 6.03
N LYS A 82 0.56 16.40 6.77
CA LYS A 82 0.85 16.46 8.22
C LYS A 82 0.14 15.39 9.04
N TYR A 83 -1.09 15.00 8.66
CA TYR A 83 -1.86 13.97 9.39
C TYR A 83 -1.24 12.59 9.22
N ARG A 84 -0.84 12.24 8.00
CA ARG A 84 -0.12 11.01 7.69
C ARG A 84 1.27 10.99 8.33
N ASP A 85 1.99 12.10 8.22
CA ASP A 85 3.36 12.23 8.72
C ASP A 85 3.39 12.16 10.26
N ALA A 86 2.39 12.73 10.94
CA ALA A 86 2.24 12.59 12.39
C ALA A 86 2.01 11.12 12.80
N MET A 87 1.23 10.36 12.04
CA MET A 87 1.00 8.93 12.32
C MET A 87 2.24 8.09 12.03
N ARG A 88 3.00 8.41 10.99
CA ARG A 88 4.28 7.77 10.69
C ARG A 88 5.30 8.05 11.81
N ALA A 89 5.46 9.30 12.22
CA ALA A 89 6.38 9.70 13.29
C ALA A 89 6.01 9.01 14.63
N MET A 90 4.72 8.85 14.92
CA MET A 90 4.25 8.09 16.09
C MET A 90 4.69 6.63 16.01
N GLY A 91 4.50 5.98 14.87
CA GLY A 91 4.92 4.59 14.65
C GLY A 91 6.43 4.41 14.80
N GLU A 92 7.22 5.28 14.19
CA GLU A 92 8.69 5.29 14.28
C GLU A 92 9.16 5.49 15.73
N THR A 93 8.59 6.45 16.46
CA THR A 93 8.92 6.73 17.87
C THR A 93 8.63 5.52 18.75
N ASN A 94 7.56 4.78 18.50
CA ASN A 94 7.19 3.58 19.24
C ASN A 94 7.86 2.31 18.71
N ALA A 95 8.75 2.42 17.71
CA ALA A 95 9.36 1.28 17.01
C ALA A 95 8.30 0.26 16.55
N TRP A 96 7.12 0.74 16.15
CA TRP A 96 5.97 -0.03 15.64
C TRP A 96 5.44 -1.10 16.61
N LYS A 97 5.76 -0.97 17.89
CA LYS A 97 5.35 -1.94 18.92
C LYS A 97 3.91 -1.71 19.37
N PRO A 98 3.10 -2.77 19.51
CA PRO A 98 1.82 -2.71 20.21
C PRO A 98 2.03 -2.50 21.72
N GLY A 99 0.94 -2.32 22.47
CA GLY A 99 1.00 -2.24 23.94
C GLY A 99 1.61 -3.50 24.57
N THR A 100 1.93 -3.42 25.85
CA THR A 100 2.78 -4.44 26.52
C THR A 100 2.04 -5.68 26.99
N ARG A 101 0.70 -5.59 27.24
CA ARG A 101 -0.13 -6.71 27.72
C ARG A 101 -0.46 -7.65 26.55
N LYS A 102 0.13 -8.85 26.56
CA LYS A 102 0.10 -9.81 25.43
C LYS A 102 -1.31 -10.04 24.88
N PHE A 103 -2.26 -10.41 25.71
CA PHE A 103 -3.61 -10.82 25.30
C PHE A 103 -4.64 -9.70 25.31
N HIS A 104 -4.34 -8.57 25.96
CA HIS A 104 -5.30 -7.49 26.15
C HIS A 104 -5.64 -6.80 24.83
N ALA A 105 -6.94 -6.75 24.49
CA ALA A 105 -7.39 -6.17 23.23
C ALA A 105 -6.96 -4.70 23.02
N ASP A 106 -7.02 -3.90 24.09
CA ASP A 106 -6.64 -2.48 24.05
C ASP A 106 -5.21 -2.28 23.55
N ASP A 107 -4.28 -3.16 23.95
CA ASP A 107 -2.87 -3.09 23.60
C ASP A 107 -2.60 -3.43 22.12
N GLN A 108 -3.62 -3.90 21.40
CA GLN A 108 -3.55 -4.24 19.97
C GLN A 108 -4.10 -3.12 19.08
N CYS A 109 -4.78 -2.11 19.66
CA CYS A 109 -5.52 -1.09 18.92
C CYS A 109 -4.63 -0.26 17.97
N ALA A 110 -3.44 0.17 18.41
CA ALA A 110 -2.49 0.93 17.59
C ALA A 110 -2.02 0.15 16.34
N GLY A 111 -2.08 -1.20 16.38
CA GLY A 111 -1.77 -2.07 15.25
C GLY A 111 -2.62 -1.82 14.01
N GLN A 112 -3.83 -1.26 14.16
CA GLN A 112 -4.66 -0.85 13.03
C GLN A 112 -3.97 0.24 12.21
N THR A 113 -3.39 1.24 12.87
CA THR A 113 -2.68 2.35 12.21
C THR A 113 -1.36 1.89 11.62
N TYR A 114 -0.61 1.04 12.30
CA TYR A 114 0.65 0.48 11.78
C TYR A 114 0.42 -0.28 10.46
N THR A 115 -0.61 -1.10 10.40
CA THR A 115 -0.95 -1.83 9.17
C THR A 115 -1.49 -0.91 8.07
N GLU A 116 -2.24 0.15 8.41
CA GLU A 116 -2.68 1.13 7.41
C GLU A 116 -1.50 1.94 6.83
N LEU A 117 -0.49 2.27 7.62
CA LEU A 117 0.76 2.86 7.13
C LEU A 117 1.56 1.86 6.29
N TYR A 118 1.61 0.60 6.68
CA TYR A 118 2.23 -0.45 5.87
C TYR A 118 1.59 -0.55 4.47
N PHE A 119 0.28 -0.46 4.34
CA PHE A 119 -0.36 -0.45 3.02
C PHE A 119 0.08 0.71 2.13
N LEU A 120 0.50 1.84 2.71
CA LEU A 120 1.00 2.99 1.98
C LEU A 120 2.49 2.84 1.59
N TYR A 121 3.32 2.41 2.54
CA TYR A 121 4.79 2.45 2.42
C TYR A 121 5.40 1.08 2.12
N ARG A 122 4.73 -0.02 2.44
CA ARG A 122 5.20 -1.41 2.28
C ARG A 122 6.58 -1.66 2.93
N GLU A 123 6.84 -1.01 4.04
CA GLU A 123 8.04 -1.18 4.85
C GLU A 123 7.82 -2.27 5.92
N PRO A 124 8.51 -3.43 5.85
CA PRO A 124 8.24 -4.59 6.72
C PRO A 124 8.32 -4.29 8.22
N GLN A 125 9.20 -3.37 8.65
CA GLN A 125 9.35 -2.98 10.04
C GLN A 125 8.07 -2.40 10.66
N MET A 126 7.16 -1.86 9.84
CA MET A 126 5.90 -1.26 10.31
C MET A 126 4.93 -2.29 10.92
N ILE A 127 5.02 -3.55 10.48
CA ILE A 127 4.14 -4.62 10.95
C ILE A 127 4.87 -5.77 11.66
N ALA A 128 6.20 -5.83 11.56
CA ALA A 128 6.97 -6.94 12.13
C ALA A 128 6.73 -7.15 13.65
N PRO A 129 6.72 -6.11 14.52
CA PRO A 129 6.44 -6.30 15.94
C PRO A 129 5.00 -6.72 16.24
N LEU A 130 4.03 -6.28 15.40
CA LEU A 130 2.65 -6.71 15.52
C LEU A 130 2.51 -8.18 15.12
N LYS A 131 3.16 -8.58 14.03
CA LYS A 131 3.21 -9.96 13.54
C LYS A 131 3.81 -10.89 14.60
N GLU A 132 4.96 -10.53 15.16
CA GLU A 132 5.61 -11.27 16.25
C GLU A 132 4.66 -11.47 17.44
N ARG A 133 3.96 -10.40 17.87
CA ARG A 133 2.98 -10.47 18.96
C ARG A 133 1.82 -11.41 18.63
N PHE A 134 1.28 -11.35 17.43
CA PHE A 134 0.13 -12.17 17.03
C PHE A 134 0.52 -13.64 16.82
N ASP A 135 1.69 -13.89 16.26
CA ASP A 135 2.25 -15.24 16.18
C ASP A 135 2.49 -15.84 17.58
N ASP A 136 2.99 -15.06 18.53
CA ASP A 136 3.14 -15.51 19.90
C ASP A 136 1.79 -15.81 20.57
N ILE A 137 0.74 -15.00 20.32
CA ILE A 137 -0.62 -15.29 20.82
C ILE A 137 -1.16 -16.61 20.25
N LEU A 138 -0.95 -16.86 18.97
CA LEU A 138 -1.39 -18.09 18.29
C LEU A 138 -0.64 -19.34 18.78
N ASN A 139 0.67 -19.22 18.95
CA ASN A 139 1.53 -20.34 19.35
C ASN A 139 1.45 -20.64 20.86
N ASN A 140 1.21 -19.62 21.65
CA ASN A 140 1.13 -19.69 23.13
C ASN A 140 -0.16 -19.02 23.60
N PRO A 141 -1.35 -19.62 23.33
CA PRO A 141 -2.65 -19.04 23.66
C PRO A 141 -2.87 -18.94 25.17
N THR A 142 -3.79 -18.06 25.58
CA THR A 142 -4.20 -17.97 26.96
C THR A 142 -4.86 -19.28 27.43
N THR A 143 -4.64 -19.62 28.68
CA THR A 143 -5.34 -20.74 29.37
C THR A 143 -6.71 -20.34 29.88
N VAL A 144 -7.04 -19.05 29.88
CA VAL A 144 -8.35 -18.54 30.32
C VAL A 144 -9.40 -18.86 29.24
N THR A 145 -10.39 -19.64 29.59
CA THR A 145 -11.48 -20.06 28.67
C THR A 145 -12.77 -19.27 28.87
N SER A 146 -12.98 -18.68 30.03
CA SER A 146 -14.19 -17.95 30.41
C SER A 146 -14.21 -16.54 29.79
N LEU A 147 -15.39 -16.05 29.43
CA LEU A 147 -15.69 -14.67 29.10
C LEU A 147 -16.33 -13.89 30.28
N GLU A 148 -16.51 -14.52 31.41
CA GLU A 148 -17.05 -13.86 32.61
C GLU A 148 -16.09 -12.77 33.10
N PHE A 149 -16.57 -11.52 33.21
CA PHE A 149 -15.73 -10.36 33.54
C PHE A 149 -15.30 -10.32 35.01
N LYS A 150 -15.90 -11.15 35.90
CA LYS A 150 -15.57 -11.28 37.32
C LYS A 150 -14.39 -12.20 37.64
N GLN A 151 -13.55 -12.50 36.66
CA GLN A 151 -12.33 -13.29 36.85
C GLN A 151 -11.32 -12.59 37.79
N PRO A 152 -10.31 -13.29 38.34
CA PRO A 152 -9.19 -12.65 39.05
C PRO A 152 -8.59 -11.50 38.23
N LYS A 153 -8.08 -10.48 38.91
CA LYS A 153 -7.53 -9.28 38.28
C LYS A 153 -6.50 -9.65 37.19
N GLY A 154 -6.77 -9.22 35.96
CA GLY A 154 -5.94 -9.50 34.78
C GLY A 154 -6.48 -10.66 33.93
N ALA A 155 -7.00 -11.74 34.47
CA ALA A 155 -7.48 -12.87 33.70
C ALA A 155 -8.73 -12.55 32.86
N ALA A 156 -9.62 -11.71 33.34
CA ALA A 156 -10.83 -11.30 32.64
C ALA A 156 -10.55 -10.67 31.27
N THR A 157 -9.43 -10.01 31.08
CA THR A 157 -9.05 -9.27 29.88
C THR A 157 -8.11 -10.03 28.96
N GLU A 158 -7.79 -11.29 29.25
CA GLU A 158 -7.03 -12.17 28.36
C GLU A 158 -7.86 -12.69 27.17
N ASN A 159 -9.18 -12.57 27.26
CA ASN A 159 -10.12 -12.81 26.15
C ASN A 159 -10.83 -11.49 25.81
N TRP A 160 -11.50 -11.46 24.68
CA TRP A 160 -12.35 -10.31 24.29
C TRP A 160 -13.70 -10.39 25.05
N SER A 161 -13.66 -10.18 26.36
CA SER A 161 -14.78 -10.40 27.29
C SER A 161 -15.64 -9.16 27.56
N TRP A 162 -15.40 -8.08 26.83
CA TRP A 162 -16.16 -6.83 26.88
C TRP A 162 -16.37 -6.28 25.47
N CYS A 163 -17.47 -5.57 25.24
CA CYS A 163 -17.89 -5.15 23.91
C CYS A 163 -16.88 -4.21 23.21
N ASP A 164 -16.19 -3.35 23.99
CA ASP A 164 -15.18 -2.41 23.46
C ASP A 164 -14.03 -3.15 22.76
N SER A 165 -13.71 -4.37 23.22
CA SER A 165 -12.63 -5.19 22.63
C SER A 165 -12.84 -5.45 21.14
N LEU A 166 -14.08 -5.40 20.65
CA LEU A 166 -14.44 -5.63 19.25
C LEU A 166 -14.01 -4.49 18.31
N PHE A 167 -13.73 -3.30 18.84
CA PHE A 167 -13.04 -2.25 18.10
C PHE A 167 -11.52 -2.34 18.24
N MET A 168 -11.04 -2.76 19.43
CA MET A 168 -9.62 -2.66 19.77
C MET A 168 -8.75 -3.69 19.02
N ALA A 169 -9.13 -4.96 19.07
CA ALA A 169 -8.31 -6.06 18.55
C ALA A 169 -8.70 -6.56 17.14
N PRO A 170 -9.94 -7.01 16.86
CA PRO A 170 -10.28 -7.66 15.59
C PRO A 170 -9.88 -6.86 14.35
N PRO A 171 -10.05 -5.53 14.30
CA PRO A 171 -9.61 -4.75 13.13
C PRO A 171 -8.11 -4.80 12.86
N ALA A 172 -7.26 -4.96 13.88
CA ALA A 172 -5.82 -5.11 13.69
C ALA A 172 -5.48 -6.50 13.10
N TRP A 173 -6.16 -7.56 13.56
CA TRP A 173 -5.98 -8.93 13.06
C TRP A 173 -6.39 -9.07 11.59
N VAL A 174 -7.56 -8.57 11.19
CA VAL A 174 -8.01 -8.64 9.80
C VAL A 174 -7.14 -7.79 8.87
N ARG A 175 -6.58 -6.68 9.37
CA ARG A 175 -5.61 -5.88 8.62
C ARG A 175 -4.27 -6.59 8.46
N LEU A 176 -3.80 -7.29 9.49
CA LEU A 176 -2.57 -8.08 9.38
C LEU A 176 -2.75 -9.25 8.40
N TYR A 177 -3.93 -9.89 8.37
CA TYR A 177 -4.28 -10.83 7.30
C TYR A 177 -4.17 -10.16 5.92
N ALA A 178 -4.81 -9.02 5.73
CA ALA A 178 -4.76 -8.29 4.45
C ALA A 178 -3.34 -7.84 4.07
N ALA A 179 -2.46 -7.62 5.05
CA ALA A 179 -1.06 -7.24 4.83
C ALA A 179 -0.14 -8.43 4.53
N THR A 180 -0.53 -9.64 4.90
CA THR A 180 0.36 -10.83 4.80
C THR A 180 -0.21 -11.97 3.96
N GLY A 181 -1.53 -11.97 3.70
CA GLY A 181 -2.24 -13.10 3.09
C GLY A 181 -2.36 -14.33 3.99
N ASP A 182 -1.86 -14.29 5.23
CA ASP A 182 -1.82 -15.45 6.12
C ASP A 182 -3.16 -15.66 6.84
N GLN A 183 -3.90 -16.66 6.41
CA GLN A 183 -5.27 -16.99 6.82
C GLN A 183 -5.43 -17.16 8.33
N LYS A 184 -4.40 -17.60 9.05
CA LYS A 184 -4.45 -17.82 10.52
C LYS A 184 -4.90 -16.58 11.30
N TYR A 185 -4.53 -15.36 10.84
CA TYR A 185 -4.92 -14.11 11.49
C TYR A 185 -6.41 -13.82 11.33
N LEU A 186 -6.94 -14.08 10.13
CA LEU A 186 -8.37 -13.92 9.85
C LEU A 186 -9.20 -14.92 10.63
N ASP A 187 -8.80 -16.19 10.64
CA ASP A 187 -9.49 -17.25 11.38
C ASP A 187 -9.57 -16.94 12.88
N PHE A 188 -8.48 -16.46 13.45
CA PHE A 188 -8.45 -16.04 14.87
C PHE A 188 -9.41 -14.87 15.12
N ALA A 189 -9.41 -13.85 14.27
CA ALA A 189 -10.27 -12.68 14.41
C ALA A 189 -11.75 -13.07 14.33
N VAL A 190 -12.14 -13.82 13.32
CA VAL A 190 -13.54 -14.27 13.09
C VAL A 190 -14.02 -15.15 14.23
N LYS A 191 -13.24 -16.15 14.63
CA LYS A 191 -13.57 -17.04 15.73
C LYS A 191 -13.84 -16.29 17.03
N ASN A 192 -12.94 -15.37 17.41
CA ASN A 192 -13.07 -14.65 18.67
C ASN A 192 -14.13 -13.54 18.60
N TRP A 193 -14.36 -12.91 17.44
CA TRP A 193 -15.48 -12.02 17.24
C TRP A 193 -16.80 -12.69 17.59
N TRP A 194 -17.09 -13.85 16.98
CA TRP A 194 -18.33 -14.56 17.19
C TRP A 194 -18.46 -15.13 18.61
N ARG A 195 -17.35 -15.55 19.20
CA ARG A 195 -17.34 -15.98 20.61
C ARG A 195 -17.77 -14.85 21.55
N THR A 196 -17.31 -13.63 21.35
CA THR A 196 -17.71 -12.45 22.13
C THR A 196 -19.15 -12.06 21.80
N THR A 197 -19.54 -12.06 20.55
CA THR A 197 -20.90 -11.75 20.10
C THR A 197 -21.92 -12.71 20.70
N ASP A 198 -21.69 -14.01 20.59
CA ASP A 198 -22.60 -15.03 21.15
C ASP A 198 -22.77 -14.93 22.67
N PHE A 199 -21.81 -14.32 23.37
CA PHE A 199 -21.84 -14.11 24.80
C PHE A 199 -22.47 -12.79 25.26
N LEU A 200 -22.22 -11.67 24.54
CA LEU A 200 -22.61 -10.33 24.98
C LEU A 200 -23.79 -9.72 24.21
N TYR A 201 -24.16 -10.27 23.05
CA TYR A 201 -25.22 -9.73 22.23
C TYR A 201 -26.60 -10.13 22.74
N ASP A 202 -27.42 -9.14 23.03
CA ASP A 202 -28.82 -9.32 23.39
C ASP A 202 -29.67 -9.37 22.10
N LYS A 203 -30.25 -10.55 21.82
CA LYS A 203 -31.00 -10.79 20.56
C LYS A 203 -32.35 -10.09 20.54
N ASP A 204 -32.94 -9.75 21.69
CA ASP A 204 -34.22 -9.07 21.77
C ASP A 204 -34.06 -7.56 21.54
N GLU A 205 -32.98 -6.99 22.06
CA GLU A 205 -32.71 -5.55 21.93
C GLU A 205 -31.77 -5.22 20.78
N HIS A 206 -31.12 -6.22 20.15
CA HIS A 206 -30.12 -6.02 19.09
C HIS A 206 -28.96 -5.10 19.51
N LEU A 207 -28.54 -5.17 20.78
CA LEU A 207 -27.49 -4.36 21.39
C LEU A 207 -26.55 -5.25 22.19
N PHE A 208 -25.36 -4.77 22.45
CA PHE A 208 -24.36 -5.46 23.28
C PHE A 208 -24.37 -4.94 24.72
N PHE A 209 -24.42 -5.86 25.68
CA PHE A 209 -23.98 -5.55 27.03
C PHE A 209 -22.50 -5.19 27.03
N ARG A 210 -22.09 -4.28 27.93
CA ARG A 210 -20.67 -3.92 28.03
C ARG A 210 -19.81 -5.14 28.39
N ASP A 211 -20.24 -5.92 29.37
CA ASP A 211 -19.66 -7.20 29.82
C ASP A 211 -20.69 -7.97 30.67
N SER A 212 -20.34 -9.17 31.11
CA SER A 212 -21.25 -10.05 31.89
C SER A 212 -21.77 -9.46 33.19
N THR A 213 -21.10 -8.45 33.76
CA THR A 213 -21.56 -7.79 35.00
C THR A 213 -22.80 -6.93 34.77
N TYR A 214 -23.18 -6.66 33.53
CA TYR A 214 -24.36 -5.87 33.18
C TYR A 214 -25.59 -6.72 32.83
N PHE A 215 -25.51 -8.04 32.70
CA PHE A 215 -26.63 -8.90 32.31
C PHE A 215 -27.89 -8.78 33.21
N LYS A 216 -27.71 -8.42 34.47
CA LYS A 216 -28.81 -8.30 35.44
C LYS A 216 -29.02 -6.87 35.94
N LYS A 217 -28.29 -5.90 35.36
CA LYS A 217 -28.44 -4.48 35.73
C LYS A 217 -29.58 -3.85 34.95
N THR A 218 -30.28 -2.91 35.59
CA THR A 218 -31.31 -2.10 34.95
C THR A 218 -31.04 -0.62 35.16
N GLU A 219 -31.53 0.19 34.25
CA GLU A 219 -31.57 1.65 34.32
C GLU A 219 -32.69 2.10 35.27
N ALA A 220 -32.76 3.42 35.53
CA ALA A 220 -33.79 4.02 36.40
C ALA A 220 -35.21 3.77 35.88
N ASN A 221 -35.41 3.69 34.56
CA ASN A 221 -36.66 3.36 33.93
C ASN A 221 -37.00 1.86 33.86
N GLY A 222 -36.18 1.00 34.51
CA GLY A 222 -36.34 -0.45 34.57
C GLY A 222 -35.87 -1.23 33.33
N LYS A 223 -35.39 -0.56 32.27
CA LYS A 223 -34.83 -1.21 31.07
C LYS A 223 -33.39 -1.74 31.30
N LYS A 224 -32.95 -2.66 30.48
CA LYS A 224 -31.57 -3.16 30.47
C LYS A 224 -30.58 -2.03 30.22
N VAL A 225 -29.36 -2.14 30.80
CA VAL A 225 -28.31 -1.13 30.62
C VAL A 225 -27.55 -1.39 29.30
N PHE A 226 -27.72 -0.51 28.34
CA PHE A 226 -26.94 -0.54 27.10
C PHE A 226 -26.23 0.80 26.88
N TRP A 227 -24.94 0.78 27.11
CA TRP A 227 -24.08 1.95 27.04
C TRP A 227 -23.88 2.41 25.60
N GLY A 228 -24.14 3.70 25.30
CA GLY A 228 -24.05 4.28 23.95
C GLY A 228 -22.67 4.09 23.33
N ARG A 229 -21.60 4.54 24.00
CA ARG A 229 -20.23 4.36 23.49
C ARG A 229 -19.82 2.90 23.38
N GLY A 230 -20.24 2.01 24.30
CA GLY A 230 -19.97 0.58 24.20
C GLY A 230 -20.49 -0.03 22.91
N ASN A 231 -21.74 0.27 22.55
CA ASN A 231 -22.33 -0.15 21.28
C ASN A 231 -21.73 0.60 20.08
N GLY A 232 -21.31 1.85 20.27
CA GLY A 232 -20.54 2.61 19.29
C GLY A 232 -19.23 1.92 18.91
N TRP A 233 -18.48 1.41 19.89
CA TRP A 233 -17.28 0.61 19.65
C TRP A 233 -17.58 -0.62 18.80
N VAL A 234 -18.66 -1.35 19.09
CA VAL A 234 -19.02 -2.55 18.32
C VAL A 234 -19.36 -2.18 16.87
N MET A 235 -20.17 -1.14 16.66
CA MET A 235 -20.54 -0.69 15.32
C MET A 235 -19.32 -0.20 14.52
N GLY A 236 -18.45 0.60 15.16
CA GLY A 236 -17.18 1.01 14.53
C GLY A 236 -16.27 -0.18 14.23
N GLY A 237 -16.20 -1.16 15.12
CA GLY A 237 -15.45 -2.39 14.93
C GLY A 237 -15.98 -3.24 13.79
N LEU A 238 -17.31 -3.37 13.66
CA LEU A 238 -17.96 -4.06 12.53
C LEU A 238 -17.55 -3.46 11.19
N VAL A 239 -17.64 -2.15 11.04
CA VAL A 239 -17.19 -1.47 9.83
C VAL A 239 -15.72 -1.76 9.56
N ARG A 240 -14.87 -1.58 10.56
CA ARG A 240 -13.42 -1.75 10.41
C ARG A 240 -12.99 -3.18 10.12
N VAL A 241 -13.76 -4.18 10.55
CA VAL A 241 -13.59 -5.59 10.16
C VAL A 241 -14.08 -5.80 8.71
N LEU A 242 -15.30 -5.37 8.40
CA LEU A 242 -15.91 -5.54 7.07
C LEU A 242 -15.11 -4.87 5.94
N GLN A 243 -14.36 -3.81 6.24
CA GLN A 243 -13.47 -3.14 5.27
C GLN A 243 -12.34 -4.06 4.75
N TYR A 244 -11.91 -5.05 5.53
CA TYR A 244 -10.79 -5.93 5.19
C TYR A 244 -11.16 -7.43 5.21
N LEU A 245 -12.37 -7.77 5.64
CA LEU A 245 -12.91 -9.12 5.47
C LEU A 245 -13.18 -9.34 3.97
N PRO A 246 -12.61 -10.36 3.32
CA PRO A 246 -12.81 -10.59 1.89
C PRO A 246 -14.29 -10.62 1.50
N MET A 247 -14.62 -10.09 0.33
CA MET A 247 -16.01 -10.03 -0.16
C MET A 247 -16.65 -11.41 -0.31
N ASN A 248 -15.84 -12.43 -0.55
CA ASN A 248 -16.25 -13.84 -0.69
C ASN A 248 -16.05 -14.68 0.58
N HIS A 249 -15.73 -14.05 1.74
CA HIS A 249 -15.57 -14.80 2.99
C HIS A 249 -16.90 -15.42 3.44
N PRO A 250 -16.95 -16.71 3.83
CA PRO A 250 -18.20 -17.41 4.16
C PRO A 250 -18.99 -16.78 5.31
N ASP A 251 -18.31 -16.18 6.31
CA ASP A 251 -18.98 -15.50 7.42
C ASP A 251 -19.40 -14.06 7.12
N ARG A 252 -19.02 -13.49 5.97
CA ARG A 252 -19.34 -12.09 5.64
C ARG A 252 -20.85 -11.81 5.73
N PRO A 253 -21.75 -12.65 5.21
CA PRO A 253 -23.19 -12.42 5.34
C PRO A 253 -23.68 -12.35 6.80
N ARG A 254 -23.05 -13.11 7.71
CA ARG A 254 -23.38 -13.08 9.14
C ARG A 254 -22.94 -11.76 9.79
N PHE A 255 -21.77 -11.22 9.42
CA PHE A 255 -21.30 -9.90 9.87
C PHE A 255 -22.22 -8.78 9.35
N GLU A 256 -22.61 -8.84 8.07
CA GLU A 256 -23.51 -7.86 7.45
C GLU A 256 -24.91 -7.90 8.08
N GLN A 257 -25.41 -9.09 8.45
CA GLN A 257 -26.71 -9.21 9.14
C GLN A 257 -26.64 -8.60 10.54
N LEU A 258 -25.62 -8.91 11.33
CA LEU A 258 -25.42 -8.30 12.65
C LEU A 258 -25.33 -6.76 12.54
N PHE A 259 -24.62 -6.26 11.52
CA PHE A 259 -24.52 -4.83 11.25
C PHE A 259 -25.90 -4.20 10.96
N LYS A 260 -26.74 -4.84 10.15
CA LYS A 260 -28.09 -4.37 9.81
C LYS A 260 -29.00 -4.36 11.05
N ASP A 261 -29.02 -5.44 11.81
CA ASP A 261 -29.87 -5.56 13.01
C ASP A 261 -29.51 -4.48 14.05
N MET A 262 -28.23 -4.27 14.30
CA MET A 262 -27.76 -3.20 15.20
C MET A 262 -28.08 -1.82 14.63
N SER A 263 -27.92 -1.59 13.32
CA SER A 263 -28.21 -0.31 12.68
C SER A 263 -29.69 0.08 12.82
N ASP A 264 -30.59 -0.88 12.60
CA ASP A 264 -32.02 -0.68 12.76
C ASP A 264 -32.36 -0.30 14.20
N LYS A 265 -31.79 -0.98 15.18
CA LYS A 265 -32.01 -0.65 16.60
C LYS A 265 -31.42 0.70 16.99
N VAL A 266 -30.19 0.97 16.61
CA VAL A 266 -29.50 2.23 16.91
C VAL A 266 -30.26 3.42 16.33
N LEU A 267 -30.81 3.31 15.12
CA LEU A 267 -31.64 4.34 14.50
C LEU A 267 -32.80 4.73 15.41
N THR A 268 -33.48 3.76 16.08
CA THR A 268 -34.59 4.04 17.00
C THR A 268 -34.17 4.74 18.30
N CYS A 269 -32.88 4.73 18.62
CA CYS A 269 -32.33 5.34 19.83
C CYS A 269 -31.80 6.76 19.61
N GLN A 270 -31.83 7.30 18.36
CA GLN A 270 -31.39 8.66 18.08
C GLN A 270 -32.29 9.69 18.72
N GLN A 271 -31.73 10.66 19.45
CA GLN A 271 -32.48 11.66 20.17
C GLN A 271 -32.89 12.85 19.26
N PRO A 272 -33.87 13.68 19.71
CA PRO A 272 -34.31 14.86 18.97
C PRO A 272 -33.19 15.85 18.65
N ASP A 273 -32.14 15.95 19.46
CA ASP A 273 -30.95 16.78 19.25
C ASP A 273 -29.98 16.24 18.19
N GLY A 274 -30.25 15.07 17.63
CA GLY A 274 -29.48 14.44 16.54
C GLY A 274 -28.44 13.45 17.00
N LEU A 275 -28.09 13.39 18.27
CA LEU A 275 -27.07 12.50 18.82
C LEU A 275 -27.70 11.30 19.56
N TRP A 276 -26.86 10.40 20.03
CA TRP A 276 -27.20 9.34 20.98
C TRP A 276 -26.59 9.72 22.33
N HIS A 277 -27.37 9.47 23.40
CA HIS A 277 -26.93 9.77 24.76
C HIS A 277 -26.17 8.59 25.38
N SER A 278 -25.61 8.78 26.58
CA SER A 278 -24.79 7.75 27.23
C SER A 278 -25.53 6.44 27.46
N SER A 279 -26.84 6.46 27.75
CA SER A 279 -27.69 5.26 27.77
C SER A 279 -28.60 5.25 26.54
N LEU A 280 -28.63 4.12 25.81
CA LEU A 280 -29.46 3.96 24.61
C LEU A 280 -30.95 3.75 24.95
N LEU A 281 -31.28 3.11 26.10
CA LEU A 281 -32.63 2.80 26.48
C LEU A 281 -33.19 3.68 27.61
N ASP A 282 -32.34 4.52 28.21
CA ASP A 282 -32.77 5.51 29.24
C ASP A 282 -32.09 6.87 29.01
N PRO A 283 -32.27 7.49 27.82
CA PRO A 283 -31.63 8.77 27.52
C PRO A 283 -32.09 9.91 28.42
N GLU A 284 -33.28 9.83 28.99
CA GLU A 284 -33.83 10.87 29.88
C GLU A 284 -33.02 11.01 31.20
N SER A 285 -32.51 9.90 31.73
CA SER A 285 -31.62 9.92 32.90
C SER A 285 -30.24 10.50 32.60
N TYR A 286 -29.85 10.54 31.33
CA TYR A 286 -28.56 11.02 30.82
C TYR A 286 -28.75 12.02 29.67
N PRO A 287 -29.36 13.19 29.92
CA PRO A 287 -29.83 14.08 28.82
C PRO A 287 -28.72 14.86 28.10
N LEU A 288 -27.47 14.66 28.50
CA LEU A 288 -26.33 15.32 27.89
C LEU A 288 -25.98 14.68 26.55
N LYS A 289 -25.71 15.52 25.56
CA LYS A 289 -25.10 15.09 24.27
C LYS A 289 -23.85 14.27 24.54
N GLU A 290 -23.66 13.18 23.80
CA GLU A 290 -22.47 12.35 23.88
C GLU A 290 -21.88 12.15 22.49
N THR A 291 -20.69 12.71 22.23
CA THR A 291 -20.13 12.81 20.88
C THR A 291 -19.30 11.59 20.47
N SER A 292 -18.74 10.81 21.41
CA SER A 292 -17.91 9.65 21.04
C SER A 292 -18.74 8.48 20.49
N GLY A 293 -19.77 8.04 21.20
CA GLY A 293 -20.72 7.03 20.72
C GLY A 293 -21.44 7.47 19.47
N SER A 294 -21.91 8.74 19.45
CA SER A 294 -22.57 9.34 18.29
C SER A 294 -21.67 9.40 17.06
N GLY A 295 -20.38 9.69 17.23
CA GLY A 295 -19.40 9.65 16.14
C GLY A 295 -19.29 8.25 15.53
N PHE A 296 -19.17 7.19 16.37
CA PHE A 296 -19.12 5.82 15.86
C PHE A 296 -20.42 5.37 15.20
N PHE A 297 -21.57 5.74 15.72
CA PHE A 297 -22.85 5.44 15.06
C PHE A 297 -22.97 6.16 13.72
N THR A 298 -22.63 7.46 13.67
CA THR A 298 -22.63 8.23 12.42
C THR A 298 -21.70 7.61 11.39
N TYR A 299 -20.47 7.22 11.81
CA TYR A 299 -19.51 6.50 10.98
C TYR A 299 -20.12 5.22 10.39
N ALA A 300 -20.70 4.39 11.25
CA ALA A 300 -21.23 3.10 10.83
C ALA A 300 -22.45 3.25 9.90
N LEU A 301 -23.41 4.11 10.25
CA LEU A 301 -24.60 4.32 9.43
C LEU A 301 -24.25 4.93 8.07
N ALA A 302 -23.37 5.95 8.04
CA ALA A 302 -22.89 6.53 6.78
C ALA A 302 -22.17 5.50 5.89
N TRP A 303 -21.28 4.69 6.48
CA TRP A 303 -20.62 3.61 5.76
C TRP A 303 -21.63 2.59 5.21
N GLY A 304 -22.60 2.16 6.01
CA GLY A 304 -23.64 1.22 5.59
C GLY A 304 -24.48 1.74 4.41
N VAL A 305 -24.82 3.04 4.40
CA VAL A 305 -25.49 3.71 3.28
C VAL A 305 -24.57 3.74 2.05
N ASN A 306 -23.31 4.11 2.23
CA ASN A 306 -22.32 4.16 1.14
C ASN A 306 -22.07 2.78 0.51
N GLN A 307 -22.15 1.69 1.30
CA GLN A 307 -22.03 0.32 0.81
C GLN A 307 -23.32 -0.24 0.18
N GLY A 308 -24.43 0.47 0.29
CA GLY A 308 -25.72 -0.08 -0.10
C GLY A 308 -26.24 -1.22 0.80
N LEU A 309 -25.62 -1.40 1.98
CA LEU A 309 -26.09 -2.36 3.00
C LEU A 309 -27.30 -1.86 3.76
N LEU A 310 -27.41 -0.53 3.92
CA LEU A 310 -28.54 0.16 4.54
C LEU A 310 -29.31 0.96 3.51
N ASP A 311 -30.65 0.96 3.66
CA ASP A 311 -31.54 1.76 2.82
C ASP A 311 -31.24 3.27 2.98
N ARG A 312 -30.83 3.92 1.89
CA ARG A 312 -30.47 5.33 1.87
C ARG A 312 -31.58 6.23 2.38
N ALA A 313 -32.81 6.02 1.91
CA ALA A 313 -33.95 6.87 2.28
C ALA A 313 -34.28 6.77 3.78
N LYS A 314 -34.02 5.64 4.41
CA LYS A 314 -34.24 5.40 5.83
C LYS A 314 -33.14 5.97 6.71
N PHE A 315 -31.87 5.79 6.35
CA PHE A 315 -30.73 6.04 7.24
C PHE A 315 -30.00 7.37 6.99
N GLU A 316 -29.97 7.87 5.74
CA GLU A 316 -29.26 9.12 5.42
C GLU A 316 -29.78 10.33 6.20
N PRO A 317 -31.11 10.54 6.41
CA PRO A 317 -31.60 11.66 7.23
C PRO A 317 -31.05 11.62 8.67
N ALA A 318 -30.87 10.44 9.25
CA ALA A 318 -30.29 10.28 10.59
C ALA A 318 -28.79 10.62 10.60
N VAL A 319 -28.05 10.22 9.56
CA VAL A 319 -26.63 10.59 9.38
C VAL A 319 -26.47 12.10 9.25
N GLN A 320 -27.31 12.75 8.42
CA GLN A 320 -27.26 14.21 8.22
C GLN A 320 -27.54 14.97 9.52
N LYS A 321 -28.56 14.53 10.26
CA LYS A 321 -28.92 15.11 11.56
C LYS A 321 -27.81 14.94 12.59
N ALA A 322 -27.18 13.74 12.65
CA ALA A 322 -26.08 13.45 13.56
C ALA A 322 -24.83 14.24 13.21
N TRP A 323 -24.46 14.33 11.93
CA TRP A 323 -23.30 15.11 11.51
C TRP A 323 -23.45 16.60 11.86
N THR A 324 -24.63 17.18 11.58
CA THR A 324 -24.93 18.56 11.96
C THR A 324 -24.76 18.78 13.47
N ALA A 325 -25.27 17.86 14.29
CA ALA A 325 -25.16 17.95 15.75
C ALA A 325 -23.71 17.74 16.25
N LEU A 326 -22.94 16.85 15.62
CA LEU A 326 -21.52 16.63 15.93
C LEU A 326 -20.69 17.87 15.64
N VAL A 327 -20.88 18.49 14.47
CA VAL A 327 -20.19 19.76 14.11
C VAL A 327 -20.57 20.86 15.10
N GLY A 328 -21.81 20.92 15.55
CA GLY A 328 -22.27 21.85 16.59
C GLY A 328 -21.68 21.62 17.98
N CYS A 329 -20.94 20.53 18.19
CA CYS A 329 -20.16 20.27 19.41
C CYS A 329 -18.66 20.60 19.28
N VAL A 330 -18.24 21.18 18.14
CA VAL A 330 -16.90 21.73 17.95
C VAL A 330 -16.92 23.18 18.40
N ASP A 331 -16.06 23.55 19.34
CA ASP A 331 -15.99 24.92 19.84
C ASP A 331 -15.21 25.86 18.89
N ALA A 332 -15.13 27.14 19.27
CA ALA A 332 -14.49 28.17 18.48
C ALA A 332 -12.99 27.92 18.25
N ASP A 333 -12.33 27.16 19.13
CA ASP A 333 -10.91 26.82 18.99
C ASP A 333 -10.67 25.53 18.19
N GLY A 334 -11.73 24.79 17.86
CA GLY A 334 -11.65 23.50 17.14
C GLY A 334 -11.68 22.28 18.04
N LYS A 335 -11.83 22.45 19.36
CA LYS A 335 -11.95 21.37 20.32
C LYS A 335 -13.30 20.66 20.15
N LEU A 336 -13.29 19.35 19.99
CA LEU A 336 -14.50 18.54 20.09
C LEU A 336 -14.88 18.39 21.56
N THR A 337 -16.08 18.82 21.92
CA THR A 337 -16.63 18.80 23.27
C THR A 337 -17.63 17.66 23.46
N HIS A 338 -18.23 17.53 24.65
CA HIS A 338 -19.25 16.52 24.98
C HIS A 338 -18.77 15.06 24.82
N VAL A 339 -17.48 14.79 24.95
CA VAL A 339 -16.95 13.42 24.96
C VAL A 339 -17.07 12.88 26.37
N GLN A 340 -17.82 11.81 26.58
CA GLN A 340 -17.88 11.15 27.89
C GLN A 340 -16.47 10.64 28.27
N PRO A 341 -15.91 11.00 29.43
CA PRO A 341 -14.62 10.49 29.90
C PRO A 341 -14.56 8.97 29.99
N ILE A 342 -13.35 8.41 30.12
CA ILE A 342 -13.13 6.96 30.26
C ILE A 342 -14.08 6.36 31.29
N GLY A 343 -14.77 5.30 30.92
CA GLY A 343 -15.76 4.63 31.75
C GLY A 343 -16.21 3.31 31.14
N ALA A 344 -17.17 2.66 31.78
CA ALA A 344 -17.71 1.36 31.37
C ALA A 344 -19.24 1.33 31.31
N ASP A 345 -19.89 2.44 31.61
CA ASP A 345 -21.34 2.56 31.72
C ASP A 345 -21.82 4.01 31.45
N PRO A 346 -23.13 4.21 31.29
CA PRO A 346 -23.71 5.54 31.23
C PRO A 346 -23.37 6.37 32.49
N LYS A 347 -22.89 7.61 32.26
CA LYS A 347 -22.54 8.55 33.33
C LYS A 347 -22.83 9.98 32.92
N LYS A 348 -23.07 10.84 33.91
CA LYS A 348 -23.08 12.30 33.77
C LYS A 348 -21.63 12.81 33.72
N PHE A 349 -21.37 13.80 32.89
CA PHE A 349 -20.04 14.38 32.71
C PHE A 349 -20.14 15.87 32.33
N ALA A 350 -19.04 16.60 32.22
CA ALA A 350 -19.03 18.01 31.89
C ALA A 350 -19.17 18.25 30.36
N ASN A 351 -19.89 19.30 29.95
CA ASN A 351 -20.14 19.61 28.54
C ASN A 351 -18.86 19.89 27.75
N ASP A 352 -17.84 20.45 28.39
CA ASP A 352 -16.56 20.83 27.79
C ASP A 352 -15.54 19.68 27.76
N SER A 353 -15.95 18.50 28.22
CA SER A 353 -15.10 17.31 28.29
C SER A 353 -14.72 16.85 26.89
N THR A 354 -13.44 16.49 26.71
CA THR A 354 -12.88 15.94 25.46
C THR A 354 -11.92 14.80 25.74
N GLU A 355 -11.83 13.90 24.77
CA GLU A 355 -10.89 12.78 24.80
C GLU A 355 -10.48 12.43 23.34
N VAL A 356 -9.25 11.99 23.15
CA VAL A 356 -8.70 11.70 21.82
C VAL A 356 -9.48 10.62 21.05
N TYR A 357 -10.08 9.65 21.73
CA TYR A 357 -10.93 8.64 21.05
C TYR A 357 -12.25 9.23 20.53
N GLY A 358 -12.78 10.28 21.16
CA GLY A 358 -13.93 11.03 20.64
C GLY A 358 -13.57 11.77 19.36
N VAL A 359 -12.40 12.40 19.33
CA VAL A 359 -11.83 12.99 18.11
C VAL A 359 -11.70 11.92 17.01
N GLY A 360 -11.18 10.73 17.36
CA GLY A 360 -11.10 9.60 16.42
C GLY A 360 -12.45 9.22 15.83
N ALA A 361 -13.50 9.11 16.67
CA ALA A 361 -14.86 8.82 16.24
C ALA A 361 -15.44 9.89 15.30
N PHE A 362 -15.22 11.17 15.63
CA PHE A 362 -15.62 12.31 14.80
C PHE A 362 -14.96 12.27 13.41
N LEU A 363 -13.65 12.02 13.35
CA LEU A 363 -12.91 11.94 12.08
C LEU A 363 -13.33 10.73 11.25
N LEU A 364 -13.58 9.58 11.86
CA LEU A 364 -14.15 8.41 11.18
C LEU A 364 -15.55 8.73 10.62
N ALA A 365 -16.43 9.37 11.40
CA ALA A 365 -17.74 9.81 10.91
C ALA A 365 -17.60 10.76 9.72
N GLY A 366 -16.78 11.78 9.85
CA GLY A 366 -16.53 12.76 8.80
C GLY A 366 -16.01 12.14 7.51
N SER A 367 -15.17 11.11 7.57
CA SER A 367 -14.65 10.44 6.37
C SER A 367 -15.75 9.76 5.55
N GLU A 368 -16.73 9.13 6.20
CA GLU A 368 -17.86 8.50 5.50
C GLU A 368 -18.92 9.51 5.03
N VAL A 369 -19.14 10.58 5.79
CA VAL A 369 -19.99 11.71 5.36
C VAL A 369 -19.35 12.43 4.17
N TYR A 370 -18.02 12.63 4.16
CA TYR A 370 -17.30 13.16 3.01
C TYR A 370 -17.52 12.30 1.76
N ARG A 371 -17.33 10.99 1.88
CA ARG A 371 -17.56 10.06 0.77
C ARG A 371 -19.00 10.13 0.25
N MET A 372 -19.98 10.13 1.15
CA MET A 372 -21.40 10.25 0.80
C MET A 372 -21.63 11.50 -0.03
N SER A 373 -21.10 12.65 0.39
CA SER A 373 -21.21 13.93 -0.32
C SER A 373 -20.50 13.95 -1.68
N VAL A 374 -19.34 13.27 -1.81
CA VAL A 374 -18.63 13.12 -3.09
C VAL A 374 -19.45 12.28 -4.07
N LEU A 375 -19.92 11.10 -3.63
CA LEU A 375 -20.69 10.19 -4.50
C LEU A 375 -22.03 10.77 -4.95
N GLU A 376 -22.61 11.72 -4.20
CA GLU A 376 -23.81 12.46 -4.60
C GLU A 376 -23.52 13.59 -5.58
N SER A 377 -22.35 14.23 -5.46
CA SER A 377 -21.97 15.38 -6.28
C SER A 377 -21.54 15.03 -7.70
N VAL A 378 -21.19 13.76 -7.96
CA VAL A 378 -20.66 13.30 -9.25
C VAL A 378 -21.25 11.96 -9.66
N LYS A 379 -21.27 11.74 -10.98
CA LYS A 379 -21.52 10.42 -11.54
C LYS A 379 -20.25 9.57 -11.42
N ALA A 380 -20.13 8.84 -10.31
CA ALA A 380 -19.04 7.87 -10.14
C ALA A 380 -19.23 6.68 -11.09
N THR A 381 -18.14 6.25 -11.71
CA THR A 381 -18.15 5.07 -12.57
C THR A 381 -17.70 3.87 -11.73
N PRO A 382 -18.55 2.88 -11.45
CA PRO A 382 -18.15 1.67 -10.74
C PRO A 382 -17.26 0.81 -11.62
N VAL A 383 -16.19 0.29 -11.03
CA VAL A 383 -15.22 -0.60 -11.66
C VAL A 383 -15.07 -1.82 -10.77
N LYS A 384 -15.36 -3.01 -11.31
CA LYS A 384 -15.13 -4.26 -10.61
C LYS A 384 -13.76 -4.80 -11.01
N VAL A 385 -12.93 -5.11 -10.01
CA VAL A 385 -11.65 -5.77 -10.17
C VAL A 385 -11.72 -7.12 -9.50
N SER A 386 -11.49 -8.19 -10.28
CA SER A 386 -11.57 -9.56 -9.82
C SER A 386 -10.20 -10.23 -9.88
N ASN A 387 -9.84 -10.93 -8.83
CA ASN A 387 -8.74 -11.88 -8.79
C ASN A 387 -9.28 -13.26 -9.17
N PRO A 388 -9.05 -13.79 -10.38
CA PRO A 388 -9.53 -15.10 -10.77
C PRO A 388 -8.72 -16.25 -10.18
N ALA A 389 -7.56 -15.95 -9.57
CA ALA A 389 -6.63 -16.94 -9.08
C ALA A 389 -6.95 -17.40 -7.64
N GLY A 390 -6.58 -18.63 -7.32
CA GLY A 390 -6.71 -19.23 -5.99
C GLY A 390 -5.66 -18.77 -4.97
N PHE A 391 -4.95 -17.66 -5.23
CA PHE A 391 -3.92 -17.11 -4.36
C PHE A 391 -4.08 -15.59 -4.17
N TRP A 392 -3.43 -15.06 -3.14
CA TRP A 392 -3.44 -13.65 -2.80
C TRP A 392 -2.73 -12.79 -3.84
N ARG A 393 -3.33 -11.64 -4.18
CA ARG A 393 -2.73 -10.59 -5.01
C ARG A 393 -2.37 -9.40 -4.15
N GLU A 394 -1.10 -9.12 -4.01
CA GLU A 394 -0.60 -7.93 -3.31
C GLU A 394 -0.10 -6.90 -4.32
N THR A 395 -0.55 -5.65 -4.17
CA THR A 395 -0.12 -4.51 -5.00
C THR A 395 -0.15 -4.77 -6.50
N GLU A 396 -1.15 -5.54 -6.96
CA GLU A 396 -1.30 -5.81 -8.39
C GLU A 396 -1.91 -4.60 -9.10
N THR A 397 -1.37 -4.22 -10.25
CA THR A 397 -1.83 -3.05 -10.97
C THR A 397 -3.05 -3.38 -11.83
N ALA A 398 -4.16 -2.69 -11.56
CA ALA A 398 -5.34 -2.66 -12.41
C ALA A 398 -5.19 -1.53 -13.45
N GLU A 399 -5.57 -1.79 -14.69
CA GLU A 399 -5.46 -0.85 -15.81
C GLU A 399 -6.79 -0.71 -16.54
N LEU A 400 -7.14 0.53 -16.88
CA LEU A 400 -8.35 0.91 -17.59
C LEU A 400 -8.01 1.84 -18.76
N ASN A 401 -8.80 1.75 -19.84
CA ASN A 401 -8.72 2.68 -20.95
C ASN A 401 -9.70 3.83 -20.71
N LEU A 402 -9.31 4.79 -19.89
CA LEU A 402 -10.11 5.96 -19.53
C LEU A 402 -9.27 7.23 -19.62
N SER A 403 -9.90 8.31 -20.14
CA SER A 403 -9.31 9.63 -20.29
C SER A 403 -9.75 10.58 -19.19
N GLY A 404 -8.92 11.60 -18.90
CA GLY A 404 -9.22 12.70 -18.01
C GLY A 404 -8.38 12.73 -16.74
N LYS A 405 -8.65 13.73 -15.90
CA LYS A 405 -8.08 13.83 -14.55
C LYS A 405 -8.95 13.02 -13.60
N LEU A 406 -8.57 11.78 -13.39
CA LEU A 406 -9.37 10.81 -12.67
C LEU A 406 -8.73 10.48 -11.32
N ALA A 407 -9.58 10.22 -10.33
CA ALA A 407 -9.21 9.65 -9.05
C ALA A 407 -9.94 8.32 -8.86
N VAL A 408 -9.36 7.43 -8.09
CA VAL A 408 -9.94 6.12 -7.77
C VAL A 408 -10.21 6.04 -6.27
N MET A 409 -11.46 5.73 -5.92
CA MET A 409 -11.87 5.49 -4.54
C MET A 409 -12.15 4.01 -4.34
N ASP A 410 -11.54 3.41 -3.32
CA ASP A 410 -11.87 2.05 -2.89
C ASP A 410 -13.31 2.02 -2.37
N GLY A 411 -14.13 1.16 -2.97
CA GLY A 411 -15.55 1.08 -2.66
C GLY A 411 -15.87 0.62 -1.24
N VAL A 412 -14.96 -0.03 -0.56
CA VAL A 412 -15.16 -0.62 0.78
C VAL A 412 -14.47 0.18 1.88
N SER A 413 -13.21 0.58 1.67
CA SER A 413 -12.44 1.32 2.68
C SER A 413 -12.64 2.83 2.62
N SER A 414 -13.29 3.35 1.57
CA SER A 414 -13.52 4.79 1.34
C SER A 414 -12.27 5.61 1.04
N LYS A 415 -11.11 4.97 0.90
CA LYS A 415 -9.83 5.64 0.65
C LYS A 415 -9.70 6.05 -0.80
N ILE A 416 -9.15 7.25 -1.05
CA ILE A 416 -8.64 7.62 -2.36
C ILE A 416 -7.30 6.93 -2.54
N LEU A 417 -7.19 6.14 -3.61
CA LEU A 417 -5.98 5.39 -3.93
C LEU A 417 -5.01 6.24 -4.75
N ASP A 418 -3.72 5.97 -4.60
CA ASP A 418 -2.73 6.44 -5.55
C ASP A 418 -3.09 5.89 -6.93
N SER A 419 -3.37 6.78 -7.88
CA SER A 419 -3.74 6.45 -9.25
C SER A 419 -3.01 7.36 -10.23
N GLN A 420 -2.87 6.93 -11.48
CA GLN A 420 -2.12 7.66 -12.47
C GLN A 420 -2.79 7.57 -13.83
N SER A 421 -3.07 8.74 -14.43
CA SER A 421 -3.56 8.83 -15.82
C SER A 421 -2.41 9.22 -16.76
N TYR A 422 -2.31 8.60 -17.91
CA TYR A 422 -1.35 8.95 -18.95
C TYR A 422 -1.84 8.55 -20.34
N SER A 423 -1.27 9.17 -21.41
CA SER A 423 -1.60 8.86 -22.80
C SER A 423 -0.44 8.17 -23.49
N LEU A 424 -0.75 7.18 -24.31
CA LEU A 424 0.24 6.49 -25.14
C LEU A 424 0.57 7.31 -26.39
N PRO A 425 1.81 7.24 -26.93
CA PRO A 425 2.20 7.99 -28.14
C PRO A 425 1.37 7.66 -29.38
N GLU A 426 0.95 6.43 -29.52
CA GLU A 426 0.10 5.94 -30.61
C GLU A 426 -1.39 6.24 -30.43
N GLY A 427 -1.74 6.92 -29.33
CA GLY A 427 -3.11 7.19 -28.90
C GLY A 427 -3.65 6.18 -27.90
N GLY A 428 -4.68 6.59 -27.20
CA GLY A 428 -5.28 5.82 -26.11
C GLY A 428 -4.78 6.28 -24.74
N ASP A 429 -5.74 6.54 -23.86
CA ASP A 429 -5.49 6.97 -22.49
C ASP A 429 -5.57 5.78 -21.54
N LYS A 430 -4.77 5.84 -20.49
CA LYS A 430 -4.66 4.82 -19.47
C LYS A 430 -4.90 5.43 -18.10
N LEU A 431 -5.66 4.72 -17.28
CA LEU A 431 -5.74 4.93 -15.83
C LEU A 431 -5.22 3.68 -15.15
N VAL A 432 -4.25 3.82 -14.25
CA VAL A 432 -3.67 2.72 -13.47
C VAL A 432 -3.75 3.00 -11.97
N PHE A 433 -4.01 1.94 -11.19
CA PHE A 433 -4.00 1.96 -9.72
C PHE A 433 -3.72 0.56 -9.19
N GLN A 434 -3.28 0.45 -7.94
CA GLN A 434 -2.94 -0.85 -7.34
C GLN A 434 -4.02 -1.35 -6.39
N VAL A 435 -4.19 -2.68 -6.36
CA VAL A 435 -5.17 -3.38 -5.54
C VAL A 435 -4.55 -4.54 -4.77
N ASP A 436 -5.10 -4.80 -3.58
CA ASP A 436 -4.87 -6.02 -2.81
C ASP A 436 -6.16 -6.85 -2.81
N LEU A 437 -6.10 -8.09 -3.29
CA LEU A 437 -7.27 -8.95 -3.44
C LEU A 437 -7.02 -10.36 -2.92
N ALA A 438 -7.93 -10.85 -2.12
CA ALA A 438 -7.93 -12.24 -1.67
C ALA A 438 -8.15 -13.22 -2.85
N PRO A 439 -7.87 -14.52 -2.66
CA PRO A 439 -8.19 -15.56 -3.66
C PRO A 439 -9.65 -15.49 -4.10
N ASN A 440 -9.89 -15.46 -5.41
CA ASN A 440 -11.22 -15.42 -6.03
C ASN A 440 -12.10 -14.24 -5.58
N GLU A 441 -11.52 -13.18 -5.04
CA GLU A 441 -12.25 -11.98 -4.61
C GLU A 441 -12.56 -11.06 -5.78
N THR A 442 -13.75 -10.47 -5.76
CA THR A 442 -14.13 -9.33 -6.60
C THR A 442 -14.46 -8.14 -5.71
N ARG A 443 -13.79 -7.00 -5.96
CA ARG A 443 -14.00 -5.75 -5.23
C ARG A 443 -14.41 -4.63 -6.17
N THR A 444 -15.28 -3.74 -5.69
CA THR A 444 -15.73 -2.56 -6.44
C THR A 444 -14.89 -1.34 -6.07
N TYR A 445 -14.47 -0.61 -7.07
CA TYR A 445 -13.82 0.70 -6.98
C TYR A 445 -14.69 1.72 -7.70
N TYR A 446 -14.54 2.99 -7.36
CA TYR A 446 -15.24 4.08 -8.05
C TYR A 446 -14.23 4.99 -8.72
N VAL A 447 -14.34 5.14 -10.03
CA VAL A 447 -13.60 6.15 -10.79
C VAL A 447 -14.44 7.41 -10.82
N ILE A 448 -13.84 8.51 -10.37
CA ILE A 448 -14.49 9.83 -10.24
C ILE A 448 -13.63 10.89 -10.92
N ASP A 449 -14.26 11.97 -11.37
CA ASP A 449 -13.53 13.16 -11.79
C ASP A 449 -12.79 13.74 -10.56
N ALA A 450 -11.48 13.91 -10.65
CA ALA A 450 -10.68 14.40 -9.53
C ALA A 450 -11.08 15.82 -9.08
N SER A 451 -11.73 16.61 -9.95
CA SER A 451 -12.24 17.94 -9.59
C SER A 451 -13.40 17.92 -8.59
N ALA A 452 -14.03 16.77 -8.40
CA ALA A 452 -15.12 16.59 -7.43
C ALA A 452 -14.61 16.44 -5.99
N LEU A 453 -13.34 16.11 -5.82
CA LEU A 453 -12.71 16.03 -4.51
C LEU A 453 -12.42 17.43 -3.98
N ALA A 454 -12.72 17.70 -2.71
CA ALA A 454 -12.30 18.94 -2.05
C ALA A 454 -10.77 19.04 -1.97
N ALA A 455 -10.11 17.90 -1.84
CA ALA A 455 -8.68 17.74 -1.87
C ALA A 455 -8.34 16.32 -2.31
N SER A 456 -7.13 16.12 -2.85
CA SER A 456 -6.58 14.79 -3.12
C SER A 456 -5.37 14.59 -2.23
N PRO A 457 -5.23 13.41 -1.58
CA PRO A 457 -4.02 13.08 -0.84
C PRO A 457 -2.78 13.25 -1.72
N GLN A 458 -1.69 13.71 -1.14
CA GLN A 458 -0.41 13.76 -1.84
C GLN A 458 0.06 12.34 -2.11
N PRO A 459 0.22 11.93 -3.37
CA PRO A 459 0.63 10.58 -3.69
C PRO A 459 2.05 10.31 -3.21
N ILE A 460 2.30 9.06 -2.83
CA ILE A 460 3.66 8.60 -2.56
C ILE A 460 4.25 8.15 -3.89
N ILE A 461 5.23 8.91 -4.39
CA ILE A 461 5.89 8.58 -5.66
C ILE A 461 6.77 7.34 -5.45
N LYS A 462 6.47 6.26 -6.18
CA LYS A 462 7.12 4.96 -6.05
C LYS A 462 7.80 4.49 -7.32
N THR A 463 7.66 5.21 -8.43
CA THR A 463 8.40 4.92 -9.65
C THR A 463 9.00 6.19 -10.22
N PHE A 464 10.16 6.04 -10.85
CA PHE A 464 10.86 7.15 -11.49
C PHE A 464 11.61 6.67 -12.73
N ALA A 465 11.72 7.54 -13.73
CA ALA A 465 12.52 7.28 -14.92
C ALA A 465 12.99 8.59 -15.53
N ARG A 466 14.25 8.65 -15.98
CA ARG A 466 14.79 9.80 -16.68
C ARG A 466 15.97 9.49 -17.60
N TYR A 467 16.20 10.37 -18.56
CA TYR A 467 17.43 10.48 -19.33
C TYR A 467 18.50 11.17 -18.50
N VAL A 468 19.75 10.70 -18.59
CA VAL A 468 20.90 11.12 -17.78
C VAL A 468 22.07 11.54 -18.69
N PRO A 469 22.02 12.76 -19.25
CA PRO A 469 23.09 13.26 -20.15
C PRO A 469 24.41 13.44 -19.40
N GLU A 470 24.38 13.71 -18.09
CA GLU A 470 25.55 13.89 -17.26
C GLU A 470 26.39 12.61 -17.08
N ARG A 471 25.83 11.44 -17.43
CA ARG A 471 26.52 10.14 -17.43
C ARG A 471 26.47 9.47 -18.82
N TYR A 472 26.98 10.17 -19.81
CA TYR A 472 27.16 9.68 -21.20
C TYR A 472 25.89 9.08 -21.82
N ASP A 473 24.76 9.79 -21.65
CA ASP A 473 23.45 9.39 -22.17
C ASP A 473 22.90 8.08 -21.57
N ASP A 474 23.09 7.83 -20.28
CA ASP A 474 22.36 6.76 -19.63
C ASP A 474 20.85 7.04 -19.65
N PHE A 475 20.02 6.00 -19.62
CA PHE A 475 18.62 6.09 -19.27
C PHE A 475 18.38 5.21 -18.06
N ALA A 476 17.89 5.81 -16.97
CA ALA A 476 17.70 5.12 -15.69
C ALA A 476 16.25 5.12 -15.28
N TRP A 477 15.82 4.04 -14.63
CA TRP A 477 14.47 3.88 -14.09
C TRP A 477 14.47 3.03 -12.84
N GLU A 478 13.45 3.22 -12.00
CA GLU A 478 13.30 2.49 -10.77
C GLU A 478 11.84 2.35 -10.33
N SER A 479 11.59 1.32 -9.51
CA SER A 479 10.49 1.27 -8.57
C SER A 479 11.02 1.55 -7.15
N ASP A 480 10.14 1.52 -6.16
CA ASP A 480 10.54 1.50 -4.75
C ASP A 480 11.25 0.18 -4.32
N ARG A 481 11.46 -0.78 -5.22
CA ARG A 481 12.10 -2.08 -4.98
C ARG A 481 13.49 -2.21 -5.57
N ILE A 482 13.66 -1.79 -6.80
CA ILE A 482 14.88 -1.99 -7.60
C ILE A 482 15.08 -0.82 -8.56
N ALA A 483 16.35 -0.57 -8.96
CA ALA A 483 16.66 0.38 -9.99
C ALA A 483 17.47 -0.26 -11.13
N HIS A 484 17.37 0.33 -12.30
CA HIS A 484 18.03 -0.12 -13.52
C HIS A 484 18.55 1.07 -14.32
N ARG A 485 19.52 0.80 -15.18
CA ARG A 485 19.93 1.73 -16.23
C ARG A 485 20.26 0.97 -17.53
N THR A 486 20.32 1.70 -18.61
CA THR A 486 20.86 1.24 -19.89
C THR A 486 21.57 2.39 -20.59
N TYR A 487 22.36 2.10 -21.60
CA TYR A 487 23.42 2.97 -22.08
C TYR A 487 23.11 3.59 -23.43
N GLY A 488 23.32 4.90 -23.56
CA GLY A 488 23.25 5.62 -24.80
C GLY A 488 24.55 5.64 -25.59
N LEU A 489 24.51 6.22 -26.78
CA LEU A 489 25.64 6.20 -27.70
C LEU A 489 26.86 6.99 -27.21
N ALA A 490 26.68 8.01 -26.37
CA ALA A 490 27.79 8.80 -25.84
C ALA A 490 28.73 7.99 -24.94
N LEU A 491 28.29 6.85 -24.39
CA LEU A 491 29.13 5.97 -23.60
C LEU A 491 30.22 5.26 -24.45
N ILE A 492 29.96 5.00 -25.73
CA ILE A 492 30.89 4.27 -26.61
C ILE A 492 32.25 4.99 -26.72
N PRO A 493 32.33 6.28 -27.09
CA PRO A 493 33.63 6.96 -27.15
C PRO A 493 34.22 7.24 -25.74
N ALA A 494 33.40 7.32 -24.70
CA ALA A 494 33.85 7.63 -23.35
C ALA A 494 34.48 6.41 -22.63
N GLU A 495 33.87 5.25 -22.73
CA GLU A 495 34.25 4.06 -21.96
C GLU A 495 34.44 2.80 -22.84
N HIS A 496 34.35 2.93 -24.15
CA HIS A 496 34.44 1.80 -25.12
C HIS A 496 33.44 0.68 -24.83
N THR A 497 32.29 1.01 -24.17
CA THR A 497 31.27 0.06 -23.79
C THR A 497 30.15 0.03 -24.82
N ILE A 498 29.93 -1.12 -25.45
CA ILE A 498 28.81 -1.40 -26.34
C ILE A 498 27.91 -2.40 -25.66
N SER A 499 26.73 -1.98 -25.26
CA SER A 499 25.77 -2.83 -24.57
C SER A 499 24.33 -2.33 -24.71
N SER A 500 23.40 -3.25 -24.95
CA SER A 500 21.96 -3.03 -24.87
C SER A 500 21.30 -3.85 -23.74
N GLY A 501 22.11 -4.46 -22.88
CA GLY A 501 21.64 -5.14 -21.68
C GLY A 501 21.31 -4.13 -20.57
N PRO A 502 20.20 -4.32 -19.85
CA PRO A 502 19.91 -3.54 -18.65
C PRO A 502 20.88 -3.84 -17.51
N ASP A 503 21.29 -2.79 -16.82
CA ASP A 503 22.07 -2.81 -15.61
C ASP A 503 21.15 -2.86 -14.37
N VAL A 504 21.70 -3.21 -13.21
CA VAL A 504 20.96 -3.35 -11.95
C VAL A 504 21.63 -2.52 -10.87
N TRP A 505 20.85 -1.66 -10.23
CA TRP A 505 21.24 -0.96 -9.03
C TRP A 505 20.40 -1.48 -7.86
N ILE A 506 21.08 -2.12 -6.91
CA ILE A 506 20.48 -2.76 -5.74
C ILE A 506 20.27 -1.75 -4.62
N LYS A 507 19.17 -1.89 -3.88
CA LYS A 507 18.83 -1.00 -2.77
C LYS A 507 18.14 -1.74 -1.62
N LYS A 508 18.33 -1.20 -0.42
CA LYS A 508 17.85 -1.79 0.83
C LYS A 508 16.48 -1.27 1.23
N ASP A 509 16.20 -0.03 0.98
CA ASP A 509 14.97 0.64 1.39
C ASP A 509 14.05 1.00 0.21
N ARG A 510 12.92 1.62 0.50
CA ARG A 510 11.88 1.95 -0.48
C ARG A 510 12.04 3.34 -1.12
N ARG A 511 13.09 4.07 -0.80
CA ARG A 511 13.35 5.39 -1.41
C ARG A 511 13.70 5.27 -2.87
N LEU A 512 13.35 6.29 -3.64
CA LEU A 512 13.86 6.45 -5.00
C LEU A 512 15.31 6.94 -4.94
N ILE A 513 16.21 6.26 -5.63
CA ILE A 513 17.66 6.45 -5.50
C ILE A 513 18.37 6.92 -6.76
N VAL A 514 17.72 6.92 -7.93
CA VAL A 514 18.37 7.24 -9.21
C VAL A 514 19.12 8.57 -9.16
N ASP A 515 18.48 9.65 -8.70
CA ASP A 515 19.15 10.95 -8.61
C ASP A 515 20.22 10.97 -7.52
N VAL A 516 20.04 10.26 -6.43
CA VAL A 516 21.04 10.14 -5.35
C VAL A 516 22.27 9.41 -5.87
N MET A 517 22.08 8.30 -6.60
CA MET A 517 23.18 7.53 -7.21
C MET A 517 24.01 8.39 -8.13
N TYR A 518 23.38 9.09 -9.09
CA TYR A 518 24.14 9.96 -10.03
C TYR A 518 24.76 11.19 -9.37
N SER A 519 24.27 11.63 -8.22
CA SER A 519 24.87 12.75 -7.46
C SER A 519 26.15 12.36 -6.71
N THR A 520 26.39 11.07 -6.47
CA THR A 520 27.60 10.56 -5.82
C THR A 520 28.64 10.09 -6.85
N LYS A 521 29.93 10.27 -6.56
CA LYS A 521 31.03 9.73 -7.37
C LYS A 521 31.37 8.29 -7.02
N HIS A 522 30.78 7.73 -5.97
CA HIS A 522 31.14 6.47 -5.34
C HIS A 522 29.98 5.46 -5.33
N TYR A 523 29.11 5.48 -6.34
CA TYR A 523 27.94 4.62 -6.38
C TYR A 523 28.24 3.11 -6.58
N HIS A 524 29.48 2.76 -6.95
CA HIS A 524 29.96 1.38 -6.97
C HIS A 524 30.44 0.87 -5.60
N GLU A 525 30.55 1.77 -4.62
CA GLU A 525 30.93 1.41 -3.26
C GLU A 525 29.71 1.15 -2.40
N ASP A 526 29.77 0.12 -1.56
CA ASP A 526 28.71 -0.19 -0.62
C ASP A 526 28.61 0.88 0.46
N ASN A 527 27.56 1.69 0.41
CA ASN A 527 27.25 2.68 1.44
C ASN A 527 26.26 2.17 2.52
N GLY A 528 25.90 0.87 2.45
CA GLY A 528 24.96 0.23 3.37
C GLY A 528 23.47 0.37 2.99
N GLU A 529 23.13 1.22 2.02
CA GLU A 529 21.75 1.51 1.59
C GLU A 529 21.48 1.11 0.16
N PHE A 530 22.42 1.37 -0.75
CA PHE A 530 22.35 1.06 -2.18
C PHE A 530 23.74 0.97 -2.80
N MET A 531 23.87 0.31 -3.94
CA MET A 531 25.06 0.34 -4.77
C MET A 531 24.80 -0.20 -6.17
N ASP A 532 25.77 0.08 -7.07
CA ASP A 532 25.95 -0.58 -8.36
C ASP A 532 26.98 -1.71 -8.19
N ASP A 533 26.49 -2.93 -8.10
CA ASP A 533 27.31 -4.16 -7.98
C ASP A 533 27.09 -5.13 -9.15
N TYR A 534 26.52 -4.63 -10.25
CA TYR A 534 26.13 -5.47 -11.37
C TYR A 534 26.87 -5.09 -12.65
N ARG A 535 27.92 -5.84 -12.98
CA ARG A 535 28.72 -5.58 -14.17
C ARG A 535 28.08 -6.15 -15.42
N VAL A 536 27.58 -5.29 -16.32
CA VAL A 536 26.94 -5.71 -17.58
C VAL A 536 27.98 -6.05 -18.65
N GLY A 537 28.89 -5.15 -18.96
CA GLY A 537 29.89 -5.33 -20.03
C GLY A 537 29.24 -5.71 -21.36
N ALA A 538 29.80 -6.71 -22.05
CA ALA A 538 29.26 -7.27 -23.28
C ALA A 538 28.15 -8.31 -23.08
N SER A 539 27.77 -8.60 -21.80
CA SER A 539 26.72 -9.57 -21.49
C SER A 539 25.31 -9.04 -21.80
N ARG A 540 24.31 -9.87 -21.52
CA ARG A 540 22.91 -9.45 -21.63
C ARG A 540 22.41 -8.70 -20.40
N GLY A 541 23.29 -8.47 -19.43
CA GLY A 541 22.89 -7.82 -18.19
C GLY A 541 21.74 -8.55 -17.50
N CYS A 542 20.71 -7.81 -17.10
CA CYS A 542 19.49 -8.35 -16.53
C CYS A 542 18.35 -8.24 -17.58
N GLY A 543 18.16 -9.28 -18.40
CA GLY A 543 17.04 -9.34 -19.35
C GLY A 543 17.29 -8.68 -20.71
N GLY A 544 18.52 -8.53 -21.15
CA GLY A 544 18.83 -8.10 -22.53
C GLY A 544 18.40 -9.13 -23.56
N ILE A 545 17.80 -8.66 -24.68
CA ILE A 545 17.35 -9.50 -25.79
C ILE A 545 18.30 -9.38 -26.98
N GLY A 546 18.35 -10.41 -27.81
CA GLY A 546 19.06 -10.43 -29.10
C GLY A 546 18.46 -11.46 -30.03
N ILE A 547 18.99 -11.54 -31.27
CA ILE A 547 18.55 -12.51 -32.29
C ILE A 547 19.47 -13.73 -32.24
N TRP A 548 18.89 -14.91 -32.09
CA TRP A 548 19.57 -16.18 -31.93
C TRP A 548 19.59 -16.98 -33.23
N ASP A 549 20.75 -17.39 -33.71
CA ASP A 549 20.89 -18.19 -34.93
C ASP A 549 21.07 -19.70 -34.67
N GLY A 550 20.97 -20.14 -33.43
CA GLY A 550 21.23 -21.52 -32.99
C GLY A 550 22.66 -21.74 -32.45
N LYS A 551 23.52 -20.72 -32.54
CA LYS A 551 24.91 -20.79 -32.06
C LYS A 551 25.39 -19.50 -31.40
N LYS A 552 24.94 -18.35 -31.92
CA LYS A 552 25.38 -17.03 -31.50
C LYS A 552 24.19 -16.09 -31.34
N LEU A 553 24.27 -15.25 -30.31
CA LEU A 553 23.33 -14.17 -30.08
C LEU A 553 23.86 -12.88 -30.75
N TYR A 554 23.08 -12.33 -31.67
CA TYR A 554 23.34 -11.04 -32.34
C TYR A 554 22.57 -9.94 -31.62
N THR A 555 23.25 -8.90 -31.20
CA THR A 555 22.69 -7.86 -30.32
C THR A 555 22.79 -6.48 -30.95
N SER A 556 21.87 -5.59 -30.63
CA SER A 556 21.97 -4.17 -30.94
C SER A 556 23.13 -3.51 -30.20
N SER A 557 23.53 -2.34 -30.67
CA SER A 557 24.39 -1.42 -29.94
C SER A 557 23.61 -0.70 -28.83
N ASN A 558 24.21 0.33 -28.23
CA ASN A 558 23.58 1.25 -27.29
C ASN A 558 22.36 1.93 -27.94
N TYR A 559 21.38 2.36 -27.15
CA TYR A 559 20.17 2.98 -27.71
C TYR A 559 20.48 4.32 -28.40
N ARG A 560 19.68 4.65 -29.42
CA ARG A 560 19.81 5.85 -30.25
C ARG A 560 18.98 7.01 -29.72
N ASN A 561 17.68 6.77 -29.50
CA ASN A 561 16.75 7.78 -29.04
C ASN A 561 15.92 7.24 -27.88
N TRP A 562 15.38 8.16 -27.11
CA TRP A 562 14.51 7.86 -25.98
C TRP A 562 13.25 8.73 -26.01
N LYS A 563 12.20 8.25 -25.35
CA LYS A 563 10.97 8.99 -25.11
C LYS A 563 10.40 8.60 -23.74
N LEU A 564 10.36 9.53 -22.80
CA LEU A 564 9.62 9.33 -21.56
C LEU A 564 8.13 9.54 -21.82
N ILE A 565 7.31 8.54 -21.50
CA ILE A 565 5.85 8.58 -21.68
C ILE A 565 5.21 9.04 -20.37
N THR A 566 5.55 8.41 -19.26
CA THR A 566 5.07 8.80 -17.93
C THR A 566 6.03 8.34 -16.84
N THR A 567 6.00 9.04 -15.71
CA THR A 567 6.58 8.63 -14.43
C THR A 567 5.67 9.10 -13.32
N GLY A 568 5.59 8.37 -12.19
CA GLY A 568 4.66 8.78 -11.14
C GLY A 568 4.45 7.74 -10.03
N PRO A 569 3.34 7.87 -9.29
CA PRO A 569 3.12 7.07 -8.10
C PRO A 569 2.94 5.57 -8.36
N VAL A 570 2.42 5.21 -9.55
CA VAL A 570 2.04 3.83 -9.86
C VAL A 570 2.94 3.20 -10.91
N ARG A 571 3.31 3.94 -11.97
CA ARG A 571 4.02 3.39 -13.11
C ARG A 571 4.95 4.39 -13.77
N SER A 572 6.13 3.94 -14.19
CA SER A 572 6.98 4.62 -15.16
C SER A 572 6.98 3.87 -16.47
N VAL A 573 6.83 4.60 -17.61
CA VAL A 573 6.83 4.06 -18.97
C VAL A 573 7.70 4.92 -19.87
N PHE A 574 8.56 4.28 -20.67
CA PHE A 574 9.42 4.96 -21.64
C PHE A 574 9.74 4.05 -22.82
N GLU A 575 10.22 4.66 -23.89
CA GLU A 575 10.65 3.96 -25.10
C GLU A 575 12.10 4.29 -25.43
N LEU A 576 12.83 3.28 -25.91
CA LEU A 576 14.18 3.37 -26.46
C LEU A 576 14.20 2.79 -27.86
N THR A 577 14.88 3.46 -28.80
CA THR A 577 15.08 2.94 -30.15
C THR A 577 16.52 2.57 -30.40
N TYR A 578 16.73 1.51 -31.16
CA TYR A 578 18.04 0.97 -31.51
C TYR A 578 18.21 0.95 -33.03
N ASP A 579 19.37 1.42 -33.49
CA ASP A 579 19.72 1.39 -34.89
C ASP A 579 19.75 -0.03 -35.44
N ALA A 580 19.60 -0.17 -36.76
CA ALA A 580 19.66 -1.45 -37.43
C ALA A 580 21.06 -2.09 -37.30
N TRP A 581 21.05 -3.35 -36.84
CA TRP A 581 22.26 -4.18 -36.74
C TRP A 581 22.17 -5.43 -37.63
N ASP A 582 23.28 -6.11 -37.85
CA ASP A 582 23.32 -7.40 -38.56
C ASP A 582 22.89 -8.51 -37.56
N ALA A 583 21.76 -9.13 -37.85
CA ALA A 583 21.20 -10.23 -37.06
C ALA A 583 21.64 -11.61 -37.55
N GLY A 584 22.74 -11.69 -38.28
CA GLY A 584 23.26 -12.89 -38.94
C GLY A 584 22.78 -13.03 -40.41
N ASN A 585 23.63 -13.64 -41.20
CA ASN A 585 23.37 -13.90 -42.64
C ASN A 585 22.97 -12.64 -43.47
N GLY A 586 23.41 -11.46 -43.05
CA GLY A 586 23.11 -10.18 -43.70
C GLY A 586 21.72 -9.63 -43.42
N ARG A 587 20.91 -10.28 -42.60
CA ARG A 587 19.59 -9.79 -42.18
C ARG A 587 19.74 -8.56 -41.26
N LYS A 588 19.19 -7.42 -41.70
CA LYS A 588 19.18 -6.19 -40.90
C LYS A 588 17.92 -6.13 -40.04
N VAL A 589 18.09 -5.84 -38.75
CA VAL A 589 17.01 -5.72 -37.77
C VAL A 589 17.23 -4.45 -36.95
N SER A 590 16.20 -3.64 -36.78
CA SER A 590 16.15 -2.54 -35.83
C SER A 590 15.09 -2.83 -34.75
N GLU A 591 15.13 -2.12 -33.63
CA GLU A 591 14.28 -2.42 -32.49
C GLU A 591 13.76 -1.15 -31.82
N THR A 592 12.51 -1.18 -31.41
CA THR A 592 11.94 -0.25 -30.42
C THR A 592 11.55 -1.05 -29.19
N LYS A 593 12.08 -0.66 -28.04
CA LYS A 593 11.72 -1.24 -26.74
C LYS A 593 10.87 -0.25 -25.96
N ARG A 594 9.70 -0.71 -25.52
CA ARG A 594 8.91 -0.02 -24.50
C ARG A 594 9.11 -0.74 -23.18
N TYR A 595 9.60 0.01 -22.19
CA TYR A 595 9.74 -0.48 -20.82
C TYR A 595 8.65 0.11 -19.94
N SER A 596 8.15 -0.68 -19.00
CA SER A 596 7.32 -0.19 -17.90
C SER A 596 7.68 -0.88 -16.59
N ILE A 597 7.74 -0.10 -15.52
CA ILE A 597 7.94 -0.61 -14.16
C ILE A 597 6.83 -0.06 -13.26
N ASP A 598 6.22 -0.95 -12.48
CA ASP A 598 5.16 -0.60 -11.54
C ASP A 598 5.71 -0.42 -10.13
N ALA A 599 5.05 0.38 -9.34
CA ALA A 599 5.28 0.49 -7.90
C ALA A 599 5.23 -0.90 -7.24
N ASN A 600 6.03 -1.10 -6.21
CA ASN A 600 6.14 -2.36 -5.47
C ASN A 600 6.59 -3.58 -6.31
N SER A 601 7.08 -3.38 -7.53
CA SER A 601 7.55 -4.45 -8.41
C SER A 601 9.08 -4.56 -8.42
N TRP A 602 9.59 -5.79 -8.37
CA TRP A 602 11.00 -6.11 -8.67
C TRP A 602 11.22 -6.33 -10.16
N PHE A 603 10.15 -6.37 -10.97
CA PHE A 603 10.21 -6.66 -12.39
C PHE A 603 9.86 -5.45 -13.24
N THR A 604 10.66 -5.25 -14.29
CA THR A 604 10.37 -4.38 -15.42
C THR A 604 9.77 -5.20 -16.55
N LYS A 605 8.65 -4.76 -17.10
CA LYS A 605 8.06 -5.27 -18.34
C LYS A 605 8.79 -4.67 -19.52
N ALA A 606 9.23 -5.49 -20.47
CA ALA A 606 9.78 -5.09 -21.76
C ALA A 606 8.88 -5.54 -22.90
N GLN A 607 8.63 -4.66 -23.84
CA GLN A 607 7.95 -4.95 -25.11
C GLN A 607 8.90 -4.58 -26.24
N SER A 608 9.51 -5.59 -26.90
CA SER A 608 10.43 -5.41 -28.01
C SER A 608 9.70 -5.55 -29.33
N THR A 609 9.69 -4.51 -30.14
CA THR A 609 9.13 -4.52 -31.51
C THR A 609 10.28 -4.42 -32.49
N PHE A 610 10.45 -5.49 -33.30
CA PHE A 610 11.51 -5.57 -34.29
C PHE A 610 11.00 -5.12 -35.65
N ALA A 611 11.83 -4.36 -36.40
CA ALA A 611 11.59 -4.04 -37.79
C ALA A 611 12.69 -4.64 -38.65
N SER A 612 12.29 -5.22 -39.79
CA SER A 612 13.17 -5.81 -40.80
C SER A 612 12.45 -5.85 -42.14
N ASP A 613 13.21 -5.83 -43.26
CA ASP A 613 12.64 -6.03 -44.58
C ASP A 613 12.13 -7.47 -44.76
N ASP A 614 12.86 -8.45 -44.23
CA ASP A 614 12.41 -9.83 -44.12
C ASP A 614 11.39 -9.96 -42.97
N LYS A 615 10.15 -10.35 -43.35
CA LYS A 615 9.02 -10.48 -42.40
C LYS A 615 8.92 -11.85 -41.73
N SER A 616 9.82 -12.79 -42.03
CA SER A 616 9.85 -14.09 -41.34
C SER A 616 10.08 -13.89 -39.82
N PRO A 617 9.50 -14.74 -38.98
CA PRO A 617 9.71 -14.66 -37.52
C PRO A 617 11.20 -14.69 -37.15
N LEU A 618 11.53 -14.03 -36.05
CA LEU A 618 12.86 -13.98 -35.49
C LEU A 618 12.95 -14.96 -34.32
N THR A 619 13.96 -15.80 -34.28
CA THR A 619 14.31 -16.52 -33.04
C THR A 619 15.05 -15.55 -32.14
N VAL A 620 14.53 -15.33 -30.94
CA VAL A 620 15.10 -14.40 -29.96
C VAL A 620 15.64 -15.13 -28.76
N GLY A 621 16.73 -14.60 -28.19
CA GLY A 621 17.28 -15.03 -26.90
C GLY A 621 17.21 -13.88 -25.90
N ILE A 622 16.54 -14.12 -24.76
CA ILE A 622 16.48 -13.20 -23.64
C ILE A 622 17.35 -13.75 -22.53
N GLY A 623 18.27 -12.94 -21.98
CA GLY A 623 19.26 -13.50 -21.09
C GLY A 623 19.61 -12.69 -19.87
N VAL A 624 20.20 -13.39 -18.92
CA VAL A 624 20.88 -12.82 -17.75
C VAL A 624 22.36 -13.19 -17.77
N ALA A 625 23.18 -12.27 -17.27
CA ALA A 625 24.62 -12.49 -17.16
C ALA A 625 24.93 -13.50 -16.06
N GLU A 626 25.56 -14.63 -16.41
CA GLU A 626 26.12 -15.57 -15.45
C GLU A 626 27.49 -15.09 -14.99
N ARG A 627 27.75 -15.12 -13.69
CA ARG A 627 28.95 -14.62 -13.04
C ARG A 627 29.98 -15.71 -12.84
N ALA A 628 31.24 -15.32 -12.77
CA ALA A 628 32.31 -16.22 -12.30
C ALA A 628 32.00 -16.61 -10.85
N CYS A 629 31.83 -17.94 -10.62
CA CYS A 629 31.56 -18.46 -9.28
C CYS A 629 32.82 -19.08 -8.68
N PRO A 630 33.42 -18.52 -7.61
CA PRO A 630 34.54 -19.14 -6.90
C PRO A 630 34.14 -20.51 -6.32
N THR A 631 35.10 -21.45 -6.29
CA THR A 631 34.86 -22.82 -5.80
C THR A 631 34.37 -22.90 -4.35
N ASN A 632 34.57 -21.87 -3.55
CA ASN A 632 34.14 -21.77 -2.15
C ASN A 632 32.84 -20.93 -1.99
N ARG A 633 32.12 -20.63 -3.06
CA ARG A 633 30.82 -19.95 -3.09
C ARG A 633 29.78 -20.85 -3.71
N THR A 634 28.54 -20.53 -3.45
CA THR A 634 27.37 -21.19 -4.04
C THR A 634 26.59 -20.21 -4.86
N GLU A 635 26.02 -20.71 -5.94
CA GLU A 635 25.03 -20.01 -6.76
C GLU A 635 23.86 -20.96 -7.04
N SER A 636 22.69 -20.42 -7.44
CA SER A 636 21.55 -21.21 -7.86
C SER A 636 21.02 -20.67 -9.18
N ILE A 637 20.98 -21.52 -10.21
CA ILE A 637 20.33 -21.22 -11.49
C ILE A 637 19.20 -22.22 -11.66
N MET A 638 17.98 -21.73 -11.64
CA MET A 638 16.78 -22.54 -11.79
C MET A 638 15.91 -21.99 -12.92
N HIS A 639 15.24 -22.87 -13.63
CA HIS A 639 14.32 -22.49 -14.68
C HIS A 639 13.20 -23.50 -14.86
N ASP A 640 12.09 -23.04 -15.40
CA ASP A 640 10.96 -23.88 -15.83
C ASP A 640 10.53 -23.46 -17.23
N GLN A 641 10.73 -24.38 -18.19
CA GLN A 641 10.42 -24.11 -19.60
C GLN A 641 8.91 -24.01 -19.84
N SER A 642 8.13 -24.81 -19.12
CA SER A 642 6.68 -24.86 -19.28
C SER A 642 6.03 -23.59 -18.73
N GLU A 643 6.55 -23.07 -17.62
CA GLU A 643 6.07 -21.85 -16.95
C GLU A 643 6.78 -20.57 -17.42
N GLY A 644 7.86 -20.71 -18.22
CA GLY A 644 8.49 -19.59 -18.91
C GLY A 644 9.42 -18.72 -18.08
N TRP A 645 10.04 -19.24 -16.99
CA TRP A 645 10.89 -18.43 -16.15
C TRP A 645 12.29 -19.00 -15.93
N LEU A 646 13.26 -18.11 -15.68
CA LEU A 646 14.61 -18.39 -15.23
C LEU A 646 14.94 -17.49 -14.06
N SER A 647 15.49 -18.06 -12.99
CA SER A 647 15.96 -17.42 -11.78
C SER A 647 17.44 -17.68 -11.60
N TYR A 648 18.21 -16.66 -11.25
CA TYR A 648 19.62 -16.78 -10.93
C TYR A 648 19.94 -16.04 -9.64
N TRP A 649 20.28 -16.80 -8.61
CA TRP A 649 20.84 -16.33 -7.35
C TRP A 649 22.34 -16.36 -7.48
N GLN A 650 23.00 -15.19 -7.57
CA GLN A 650 24.40 -15.05 -7.93
C GLN A 650 25.34 -15.47 -6.78
N PRO A 651 26.64 -15.70 -7.06
CA PRO A 651 27.63 -15.95 -6.00
C PRO A 651 27.71 -14.75 -5.05
N GLU A 652 27.83 -15.05 -3.74
CA GLU A 652 27.98 -14.01 -2.73
C GLU A 652 29.27 -13.20 -2.94
N ASP A 653 29.16 -11.88 -3.05
CA ASP A 653 30.29 -10.95 -3.02
C ASP A 653 30.40 -10.35 -1.61
N LYS A 654 31.31 -10.86 -0.81
CA LYS A 654 31.53 -10.38 0.56
C LYS A 654 32.34 -9.09 0.57
N PRO A 655 31.92 -8.04 1.32
CA PRO A 655 30.80 -8.00 2.25
C PRO A 655 29.47 -7.53 1.62
N LYS A 656 29.39 -7.37 0.30
CA LYS A 656 28.32 -6.68 -0.42
C LYS A 656 27.00 -7.45 -0.44
N GLY A 657 27.04 -8.78 -0.26
CA GLY A 657 25.85 -9.63 -0.30
C GLY A 657 25.63 -10.31 -1.65
N ILE A 658 24.39 -10.62 -1.96
CA ILE A 658 23.99 -11.40 -3.14
C ILE A 658 22.95 -10.63 -3.96
N THR A 659 23.26 -10.42 -5.23
CA THR A 659 22.30 -9.93 -6.22
C THR A 659 21.61 -11.12 -6.88
N ALA A 660 20.29 -11.13 -6.86
CA ALA A 660 19.48 -12.10 -7.59
C ALA A 660 18.90 -11.44 -8.85
N VAL A 661 18.82 -12.17 -9.95
CA VAL A 661 18.20 -11.71 -11.20
C VAL A 661 17.27 -12.78 -11.77
N ALA A 662 16.28 -12.36 -12.56
CA ALA A 662 15.37 -13.30 -13.21
C ALA A 662 14.80 -12.73 -14.50
N ILE A 663 14.32 -13.64 -15.37
CA ILE A 663 13.49 -13.32 -16.53
C ILE A 663 12.22 -14.17 -16.50
N VAL A 664 11.13 -13.60 -17.01
CA VAL A 664 9.85 -14.29 -17.17
C VAL A 664 9.30 -13.98 -18.55
N LEU A 665 9.02 -15.00 -19.32
CA LEU A 665 8.44 -14.98 -20.66
C LEU A 665 7.00 -15.49 -20.60
N PRO A 666 6.17 -15.28 -21.62
CA PRO A 666 4.84 -15.87 -21.67
C PRO A 666 4.89 -17.40 -21.57
N LYS A 667 3.97 -17.97 -20.82
CA LYS A 667 3.86 -19.40 -20.61
C LYS A 667 3.78 -20.19 -21.91
N GLY A 668 4.61 -21.24 -22.02
CA GLY A 668 4.65 -22.11 -23.18
C GLY A 668 5.38 -21.53 -24.41
N GLU A 669 5.92 -20.32 -24.33
CA GLU A 669 6.66 -19.71 -25.45
C GLU A 669 8.17 -19.99 -25.43
N VAL A 670 8.71 -20.45 -24.30
CA VAL A 670 10.12 -20.83 -24.20
C VAL A 670 10.35 -22.16 -24.92
N LYS A 671 11.18 -22.17 -25.96
CA LYS A 671 11.54 -23.37 -26.71
C LYS A 671 12.63 -24.19 -26.03
N GLU A 672 13.63 -23.51 -25.50
CA GLU A 672 14.73 -24.11 -24.77
C GLU A 672 15.42 -23.07 -23.88
N PHE A 673 16.14 -23.53 -22.87
CA PHE A 673 17.15 -22.76 -22.16
C PHE A 673 18.53 -23.20 -22.65
N THR A 674 19.40 -22.23 -22.91
CA THR A 674 20.75 -22.46 -23.41
C THR A 674 21.72 -21.41 -22.88
N THR A 675 22.97 -21.52 -23.25
CA THR A 675 24.00 -20.54 -22.88
C THR A 675 24.68 -19.98 -24.12
N ASP A 676 25.07 -18.71 -24.05
CA ASP A 676 25.93 -18.04 -25.03
C ASP A 676 27.12 -17.44 -24.30
N ALA A 677 28.32 -17.77 -24.78
CA ALA A 677 29.57 -17.21 -24.29
C ALA A 677 30.18 -16.34 -25.39
N PRO A 678 29.67 -15.11 -25.57
CA PRO A 678 30.27 -14.17 -26.52
C PRO A 678 31.72 -13.87 -26.09
N ASP A 679 32.49 -13.28 -27.02
CA ASP A 679 33.86 -12.82 -26.75
C ASP A 679 33.89 -11.76 -25.65
N MET A 680 33.61 -12.18 -24.43
CA MET A 680 33.78 -11.38 -23.24
C MET A 680 35.26 -11.41 -22.89
N PRO A 681 35.95 -10.26 -22.78
CA PRO A 681 37.35 -10.23 -22.39
C PRO A 681 37.62 -11.06 -21.11
N GLU A 682 36.66 -11.06 -20.20
CA GLU A 682 36.67 -11.78 -18.94
C GLU A 682 36.53 -13.31 -19.10
N SER A 683 35.88 -13.79 -20.17
CA SER A 683 35.73 -15.24 -20.41
C SER A 683 37.06 -15.97 -20.63
N LYS A 684 38.12 -15.24 -20.97
CA LYS A 684 39.49 -15.76 -21.15
C LYS A 684 40.25 -15.91 -19.85
N LEU A 685 39.67 -15.49 -18.73
CA LEU A 685 40.31 -15.49 -17.40
C LEU A 685 39.99 -16.74 -16.56
N HIS A 686 39.33 -17.77 -17.12
CA HIS A 686 38.77 -18.92 -16.40
C HIS A 686 39.76 -19.89 -15.77
N ALA A 687 41.02 -19.76 -16.03
CA ALA A 687 42.02 -20.62 -15.36
C ALA A 687 42.23 -20.27 -13.87
N ASN A 688 41.94 -19.01 -13.49
CA ASN A 688 41.95 -18.52 -12.12
C ASN A 688 40.73 -17.63 -11.92
N VAL A 689 39.76 -18.07 -11.15
CA VAL A 689 38.58 -17.28 -10.84
C VAL A 689 38.99 -15.88 -10.37
N PRO A 690 38.66 -14.81 -11.12
CA PRO A 690 39.08 -13.47 -10.74
C PRO A 690 38.48 -13.09 -9.39
N GLN A 691 39.22 -12.32 -8.61
CA GLN A 691 38.66 -11.70 -7.43
C GLN A 691 37.54 -10.70 -7.88
N PRO A 692 36.51 -10.51 -7.10
CA PRO A 692 35.50 -9.51 -7.42
C PRO A 692 36.13 -8.12 -7.53
N THR A 693 35.68 -7.37 -8.51
CA THR A 693 36.03 -5.94 -8.64
C THR A 693 35.10 -5.10 -7.80
N HIS A 694 35.21 -3.77 -7.84
CA HIS A 694 34.24 -2.88 -7.23
C HIS A 694 32.82 -3.01 -7.84
N GLU A 695 32.69 -3.62 -9.05
CA GLU A 695 31.44 -3.92 -9.75
C GLU A 695 31.05 -5.42 -9.67
N GLY A 696 31.49 -6.15 -8.67
CA GLY A 696 31.18 -7.56 -8.49
C GLY A 696 32.00 -8.53 -9.35
N TYR A 697 31.55 -9.78 -9.44
CA TYR A 697 32.21 -10.81 -10.26
C TYR A 697 31.94 -10.57 -11.76
N PRO A 698 32.93 -10.80 -12.64
CA PRO A 698 32.76 -10.61 -14.07
C PRO A 698 31.76 -11.61 -14.66
N ALA A 699 31.06 -11.19 -15.70
CA ALA A 699 30.21 -12.06 -16.50
C ALA A 699 31.07 -13.02 -17.34
N ILE A 700 30.70 -14.29 -17.37
CA ILE A 700 31.45 -15.35 -18.10
C ILE A 700 30.68 -15.87 -19.30
N ARG A 701 29.35 -15.83 -19.25
CA ARG A 701 28.42 -16.19 -20.32
C ARG A 701 27.03 -15.63 -20.00
N ASN A 702 26.09 -15.81 -20.92
CA ASN A 702 24.69 -15.53 -20.69
C ASN A 702 23.92 -16.83 -20.49
N GLN A 703 22.98 -16.85 -19.54
CA GLN A 703 21.91 -17.83 -19.50
C GLN A 703 20.76 -17.28 -20.34
N LEU A 704 20.28 -18.03 -21.33
CA LEU A 704 19.31 -17.59 -22.33
C LEU A 704 18.03 -18.41 -22.30
N ALA A 705 16.89 -17.73 -22.36
CA ALA A 705 15.60 -18.31 -22.76
C ALA A 705 15.36 -18.01 -24.24
N ILE A 706 15.19 -19.05 -25.07
CA ILE A 706 14.98 -18.95 -26.50
C ILE A 706 13.50 -18.99 -26.82
N SER A 707 13.04 -18.03 -27.61
CA SER A 707 11.65 -17.91 -28.03
C SER A 707 11.54 -17.42 -29.49
N GLN A 708 10.34 -17.05 -29.94
CA GLN A 708 10.09 -16.47 -31.26
C GLN A 708 9.34 -15.15 -31.16
N ALA A 709 9.80 -14.16 -31.92
CA ALA A 709 9.14 -12.87 -32.09
C ALA A 709 8.71 -12.65 -33.54
N GLU A 710 7.52 -12.10 -33.73
CA GLU A 710 7.05 -11.69 -35.06
C GLU A 710 7.54 -10.27 -35.37
N VAL A 711 8.03 -10.07 -36.60
CA VAL A 711 8.45 -8.74 -37.06
C VAL A 711 7.25 -7.79 -37.12
N GLY A 712 7.39 -6.62 -36.52
CA GLY A 712 6.34 -5.60 -36.44
C GLY A 712 5.32 -5.78 -35.32
N LYS A 713 5.40 -6.86 -34.54
CA LYS A 713 4.57 -7.05 -33.36
C LYS A 713 5.41 -6.94 -32.07
N PRO A 714 4.87 -6.36 -30.99
CA PRO A 714 5.56 -6.33 -29.73
C PRO A 714 5.69 -7.74 -29.14
N TYR A 715 6.91 -8.13 -28.78
CA TYR A 715 7.21 -9.32 -28.00
C TYR A 715 7.38 -8.91 -26.53
N GLU A 716 6.59 -9.49 -25.66
CA GLU A 716 6.52 -9.11 -24.24
C GLU A 716 7.29 -10.10 -23.37
N TYR A 717 8.10 -9.59 -22.45
CA TYR A 717 8.75 -10.36 -21.39
C TYR A 717 9.03 -9.47 -20.19
N TYR A 718 9.48 -10.08 -19.10
CA TYR A 718 9.80 -9.38 -17.86
C TYR A 718 11.21 -9.74 -17.41
N PHE A 719 11.88 -8.79 -16.80
CA PHE A 719 13.15 -9.02 -16.13
C PHE A 719 13.17 -8.28 -14.79
N GLY A 720 13.91 -8.80 -13.83
CA GLY A 720 13.95 -8.20 -12.51
C GLY A 720 15.12 -8.66 -11.69
N ALA A 721 15.34 -7.96 -10.58
CA ALA A 721 16.44 -8.24 -9.66
C ALA A 721 16.04 -7.93 -8.20
N SER A 722 16.83 -8.47 -7.27
CA SER A 722 16.71 -8.20 -5.84
C SER A 722 18.08 -8.25 -5.17
N TRP A 723 18.14 -7.79 -3.93
CA TRP A 723 19.32 -7.83 -3.08
C TRP A 723 18.99 -8.53 -1.75
N ASP A 724 19.78 -9.54 -1.36
CA ASP A 724 19.53 -10.28 -0.11
C ASP A 724 19.52 -9.37 1.13
N ARG A 725 20.35 -8.31 1.12
CA ARG A 725 20.43 -7.33 2.22
C ARG A 725 19.23 -6.36 2.27
N SER A 726 18.35 -6.37 1.28
CA SER A 726 17.06 -5.66 1.38
C SER A 726 16.14 -6.27 2.45
N GLY A 727 16.35 -7.56 2.74
CA GLY A 727 15.51 -8.33 3.67
C GLY A 727 14.23 -8.88 3.04
N ASP A 728 13.94 -8.57 1.77
CA ASP A 728 12.77 -9.09 1.07
C ASP A 728 12.94 -10.57 0.71
N PHE A 729 14.13 -10.93 0.24
CA PHE A 729 14.52 -12.31 -0.09
C PHE A 729 15.91 -12.57 0.48
N THR A 730 16.02 -13.47 1.41
CA THR A 730 17.27 -13.76 2.15
C THR A 730 17.97 -15.05 1.70
N ASN A 731 17.33 -15.80 0.81
CA ASN A 731 17.86 -17.03 0.20
C ASN A 731 17.26 -17.26 -1.19
N HIS A 732 17.84 -18.21 -1.93
CA HIS A 732 17.43 -18.50 -3.29
C HIS A 732 16.01 -19.06 -3.38
N GLU A 733 15.57 -19.86 -2.42
CA GLU A 733 14.24 -20.48 -2.44
C GLU A 733 13.12 -19.41 -2.37
N GLN A 734 13.32 -18.37 -1.57
CA GLN A 734 12.37 -17.26 -1.49
C GLN A 734 12.29 -16.46 -2.80
N TRP A 735 13.44 -16.21 -3.43
CA TRP A 735 13.49 -15.51 -4.72
C TRP A 735 12.86 -16.36 -5.83
N GLU A 736 13.21 -17.64 -5.93
CA GLU A 736 12.64 -18.59 -6.90
C GLU A 736 11.12 -18.71 -6.74
N ALA A 737 10.65 -18.84 -5.50
CA ALA A 737 9.21 -18.87 -5.20
C ALA A 737 8.50 -17.58 -5.66
N TYR A 738 9.12 -16.41 -5.46
CA TYR A 738 8.59 -15.14 -5.96
C TYR A 738 8.54 -15.09 -7.49
N VAL A 739 9.61 -15.49 -8.17
CA VAL A 739 9.69 -15.53 -9.64
C VAL A 739 8.60 -16.45 -10.21
N LYS A 740 8.46 -17.65 -9.66
CA LYS A 740 7.40 -18.60 -10.03
C LYS A 740 6.01 -17.99 -9.82
N HIS A 741 5.77 -17.42 -8.66
CA HIS A 741 4.49 -16.79 -8.37
C HIS A 741 4.22 -15.57 -9.25
N PHE A 742 5.26 -14.82 -9.64
CA PHE A 742 5.13 -13.73 -10.61
C PHE A 742 4.72 -14.26 -11.98
N ALA A 743 5.29 -15.37 -12.46
CA ALA A 743 4.89 -16.02 -13.71
C ALA A 743 3.41 -16.48 -13.64
N GLU A 744 3.00 -17.16 -12.57
CA GLU A 744 1.62 -17.56 -12.35
C GLU A 744 0.62 -16.39 -12.38
N ARG A 745 1.02 -15.23 -11.84
CA ARG A 745 0.20 -14.01 -11.90
C ARG A 745 -0.01 -13.47 -13.32
N ARG A 746 0.99 -13.62 -14.19
CA ARG A 746 0.87 -13.18 -15.60
C ARG A 746 -0.08 -14.06 -16.40
N ASP A 747 -0.14 -15.34 -16.09
CA ASP A 747 -1.05 -16.31 -16.75
C ASP A 747 -2.52 -16.10 -16.36
N GLN A 748 -2.76 -15.57 -15.19
CA GLN A 748 -4.09 -15.34 -14.64
C GLN A 748 -4.27 -13.84 -14.29
N PRO A 749 -4.28 -12.91 -15.27
CA PRO A 749 -4.33 -11.48 -14.99
C PRO A 749 -5.63 -11.08 -14.27
N LEU A 750 -5.60 -9.94 -13.58
CA LEU A 750 -6.81 -9.33 -13.02
C LEU A 750 -7.86 -9.14 -14.12
N GLN A 751 -9.11 -9.41 -13.78
CA GLN A 751 -10.25 -9.07 -14.63
C GLN A 751 -10.83 -7.74 -14.19
N VAL A 752 -10.82 -6.76 -15.10
CA VAL A 752 -11.28 -5.40 -14.82
C VAL A 752 -12.49 -5.10 -15.70
N THR A 753 -13.61 -4.78 -15.09
CA THR A 753 -14.86 -4.47 -15.81
C THR A 753 -15.43 -3.14 -15.37
N ILE A 754 -15.81 -2.31 -16.35
CA ILE A 754 -16.49 -1.02 -16.14
C ILE A 754 -17.99 -1.27 -16.26
N GLY A 755 -18.75 -0.76 -15.31
CA GLY A 755 -20.20 -0.80 -15.36
C GLY A 755 -20.86 -1.32 -14.08
N ASN A 756 -22.17 -1.32 -14.07
CA ASN A 756 -23.04 -1.63 -12.94
C ASN A 756 -22.88 -3.05 -12.40
#